data_04fd659df03b0589facb8842474fbe4e
#
_entry.id   04fd659df03b0589facb8842474fbe4e
#
_cell.length_a   1.000
_cell.length_b   1.000
_cell.length_c   1.000
_cell.angle_alpha   90.00
_cell.angle_beta   90.00
_cell.angle_gamma   90.00
#
_symmetry.space_group_name_H-M   'P 1'
#
loop_
_entity.id
_entity.type
_entity.pdbx_description
1 polymer ?
#
loop_
_entity_poly.entity_id
_entity_poly.type
_entity_poly.pdbx_seq_one_letter_code
_entity_poly.pdbx_strand_id
1 'polypeptide(L)'
;MPEEREVLGSVRFGQFDLSVETGELRKNGTRLKLSGQAIQVLALLTASPGKLVSREELQQKLWPGTSFGDPEHGLNAAVNRLRETLGDSATEPKYIETLPGRGYRFIGLLQPAAEPVVPRDADKLGLVSSEPEPSKRSWWRAGVVLAIGLALLTVFTVQRFWPRRFDRPQTSKIVPFTSYLGNEGAPSFSPDGNQIVFHWWGDDSVAPGLYIKQLGNEKALQLTDDPSCVVPTWSPDGRSIAFSRWNMAGSGIYIVPSLGGPVRKLVTTQTGCDRFSYLSWSSDSKSLAFPDFDSKVDKPMGAHMYLLNVDTLERRLLPHPSPTCNVSWVPAFSPDGKSLAFACMTTHEIGGIFVEPASGGLTREIVHFEGNIQGIAWASDGQSLVYSLDGSLWRVPASGGLAEQLPRAQHASGLAIARNGERLAYSQVELRQNIWRLNLVSPTKARGAPTKLIASTGLQMGPRISPDGRHIAFESTRSGSAEIWVCDSDGSNPVQMTFFHGPQTGTVRWSPDSSHFVFDSRATGHPQLYVLNADGGPPRLLRTGTPDASEPFWSADGRWIYFSGVKSPAIWKVPADGGNAVRLTDTDGFAPQESVDGARIYFVRGHDRVDVWWVPSSGGSSRRLEGMPTLVSGDHWTPSKHGIYFIDGAADPATLNLFDPKNRHITRVAALSGLFWGWGPGLNVSNDGHTVLYGKGDGVAADIMLIEGFR
;
A
#
# COMPACT_ATOMS: atom_id res chain seq x y z
N MET A 1 45.19 18.42 36.02
CA MET A 1 45.14 19.34 34.87
C MET A 1 44.67 18.53 33.69
N PRO A 2 43.41 18.55 33.27
CA PRO A 2 42.98 17.99 31.99
C PRO A 2 43.06 19.10 30.91
N GLU A 3 43.73 18.79 29.82
CA GLU A 3 43.90 19.61 28.63
C GLU A 3 42.54 20.04 28.03
N GLU A 4 42.32 21.32 27.91
CA GLU A 4 41.29 21.96 27.10
C GLU A 4 41.49 21.57 25.63
N ARG A 5 40.57 20.80 25.07
CA ARG A 5 40.49 20.56 23.61
C ARG A 5 39.77 21.75 22.96
N GLU A 6 40.52 22.50 22.17
CA GLU A 6 39.99 23.49 21.21
C GLU A 6 38.82 22.89 20.41
N VAL A 7 37.67 23.53 20.50
CA VAL A 7 36.49 23.25 19.70
C VAL A 7 36.75 23.85 18.31
N LEU A 8 37.06 23.01 17.34
CA LEU A 8 37.17 23.39 15.93
C LEU A 8 35.82 23.92 15.43
N GLY A 9 35.73 25.19 15.05
CA GLY A 9 34.49 25.88 14.61
C GLY A 9 33.90 25.35 13.28
N SER A 10 34.67 24.69 12.43
CA SER A 10 34.20 24.04 11.21
C SER A 10 34.99 22.77 10.90
N VAL A 11 34.28 21.77 10.31
CA VAL A 11 34.82 20.44 10.00
C VAL A 11 34.54 20.11 8.53
N ARG A 12 35.62 19.78 7.77
CA ARG A 12 35.51 19.41 6.37
C ARG A 12 35.79 17.92 6.15
N PHE A 13 34.95 17.25 5.34
CA PHE A 13 35.14 15.86 4.97
C PHE A 13 34.58 15.59 3.56
N GLY A 14 35.39 14.94 2.72
CA GLY A 14 35.02 14.73 1.32
C GLY A 14 34.63 16.02 0.63
N GLN A 15 33.39 16.12 0.15
CA GLN A 15 32.85 17.32 -0.51
C GLN A 15 31.98 18.19 0.41
N PHE A 16 31.97 17.87 1.71
CA PHE A 16 31.12 18.50 2.71
C PHE A 16 31.91 19.39 3.68
N ASP A 17 31.28 20.50 4.09
CA ASP A 17 31.77 21.47 5.04
C ASP A 17 30.69 21.68 6.13
N LEU A 18 30.96 21.26 7.36
CA LEU A 18 30.08 21.37 8.50
C LEU A 18 30.56 22.50 9.42
N SER A 19 29.75 23.55 9.56
CA SER A 19 29.92 24.55 10.62
C SER A 19 29.16 24.09 11.86
N VAL A 20 29.90 23.76 12.93
CA VAL A 20 29.32 23.30 14.18
C VAL A 20 28.61 24.43 14.92
N GLU A 21 29.11 25.67 14.81
CA GLU A 21 28.53 26.86 15.46
C GLU A 21 27.22 27.29 14.85
N THR A 22 27.13 27.29 13.51
CA THR A 22 25.88 27.72 12.82
C THR A 22 24.93 26.58 12.54
N GLY A 23 25.33 25.33 12.74
CA GLY A 23 24.55 24.16 12.40
C GLY A 23 24.27 24.05 10.90
N GLU A 24 25.21 24.47 10.06
CA GLU A 24 25.09 24.42 8.61
C GLU A 24 25.97 23.36 7.98
N LEU A 25 25.39 22.57 7.09
CA LEU A 25 26.13 21.65 6.22
C LEU A 25 26.11 22.18 4.79
N ARG A 26 27.29 22.25 4.16
CA ARG A 26 27.46 22.66 2.76
C ARG A 26 28.10 21.55 1.94
N LYS A 27 27.69 21.40 0.69
CA LYS A 27 28.31 20.51 -0.30
C LYS A 27 28.86 21.35 -1.43
N ASN A 28 30.18 21.33 -1.63
CA ASN A 28 30.85 22.16 -2.63
C ASN A 28 30.41 23.64 -2.54
N GLY A 29 30.33 24.21 -1.32
CA GLY A 29 29.90 25.57 -1.06
C GLY A 29 28.38 25.82 -1.05
N THR A 30 27.58 24.89 -1.56
CA THR A 30 26.10 25.02 -1.58
C THR A 30 25.52 24.50 -0.27
N ARG A 31 24.69 25.32 0.39
CA ARG A 31 24.00 24.95 1.66
C ARG A 31 22.99 23.84 1.43
N LEU A 32 23.07 22.77 2.23
CA LEU A 32 22.13 21.67 2.24
C LEU A 32 21.09 21.88 3.36
N LYS A 33 19.82 21.55 3.09
CA LYS A 33 18.78 21.54 4.11
C LYS A 33 18.84 20.22 4.89
N LEU A 34 19.25 20.28 6.14
CA LEU A 34 19.28 19.15 7.04
C LEU A 34 18.48 19.51 8.31
N SER A 35 17.73 18.55 8.90
CA SER A 35 16.97 18.80 10.14
C SER A 35 17.94 19.03 11.32
N GLY A 36 17.56 19.84 12.31
CA GLY A 36 18.40 20.17 13.46
C GLY A 36 18.95 18.94 14.19
N GLN A 37 18.14 17.88 14.35
CA GLN A 37 18.57 16.62 14.98
C GLN A 37 19.63 15.87 14.15
N ALA A 38 19.46 15.80 12.84
CA ALA A 38 20.44 15.14 11.97
C ALA A 38 21.77 15.88 11.94
N ILE A 39 21.76 17.21 12.00
CA ILE A 39 23.00 18.02 12.14
C ILE A 39 23.68 17.78 13.48
N GLN A 40 22.90 17.70 14.57
CA GLN A 40 23.44 17.42 15.90
C GLN A 40 24.07 16.01 15.98
N VAL A 41 23.45 14.99 15.36
CA VAL A 41 24.06 13.66 15.21
C VAL A 41 25.38 13.76 14.47
N LEU A 42 25.43 14.46 13.32
CA LEU A 42 26.66 14.62 12.55
C LEU A 42 27.76 15.33 13.36
N ALA A 43 27.42 16.40 14.08
CA ALA A 43 28.36 17.13 14.92
C ALA A 43 28.94 16.24 16.04
N LEU A 44 28.08 15.42 16.70
CA LEU A 44 28.53 14.49 17.72
C LEU A 44 29.44 13.38 17.19
N LEU A 45 29.13 12.85 16.00
CA LEU A 45 29.93 11.82 15.35
C LEU A 45 31.27 12.37 14.84
N THR A 46 31.28 13.58 14.28
CA THR A 46 32.52 14.23 13.78
C THR A 46 33.40 14.77 14.90
N ALA A 47 32.87 15.04 16.10
CA ALA A 47 33.64 15.38 17.29
C ALA A 47 34.49 14.22 17.81
N SER A 48 34.18 12.97 17.44
CA SER A 48 34.90 11.77 17.85
C SER A 48 35.14 10.82 16.68
N PRO A 49 35.92 11.24 15.65
CA PRO A 49 36.14 10.46 14.44
C PRO A 49 36.81 9.12 14.74
N GLY A 50 36.34 8.06 14.10
CA GLY A 50 36.82 6.70 14.29
C GLY A 50 36.40 6.02 15.62
N LYS A 51 35.75 6.74 16.57
CA LYS A 51 35.27 6.16 17.80
C LYS A 51 33.79 5.81 17.70
N LEU A 52 33.39 4.76 18.43
CA LEU A 52 32.00 4.41 18.60
C LEU A 52 31.32 5.43 19.52
N VAL A 53 30.24 6.05 19.07
CA VAL A 53 29.30 6.80 19.89
C VAL A 53 28.08 5.93 20.12
N SER A 54 27.78 5.62 21.38
CA SER A 54 26.70 4.68 21.72
C SER A 54 25.32 5.28 21.45
N ARG A 55 24.31 4.41 21.32
CA ARG A 55 22.91 4.86 21.12
C ARG A 55 22.44 5.67 22.33
N GLU A 56 22.76 5.23 23.52
CA GLU A 56 22.42 5.89 24.78
C GLU A 56 23.05 7.27 24.89
N GLU A 57 24.31 7.42 24.48
CA GLU A 57 25.01 8.70 24.49
C GLU A 57 24.38 9.69 23.50
N LEU A 58 24.03 9.25 22.31
CA LEU A 58 23.34 10.07 21.31
C LEU A 58 21.95 10.48 21.79
N GLN A 59 21.19 9.55 22.37
CA GLN A 59 19.87 9.84 22.90
C GLN A 59 19.91 10.84 24.04
N GLN A 60 20.83 10.68 24.98
CA GLN A 60 20.99 11.56 26.13
C GLN A 60 21.34 13.01 25.72
N LYS A 61 22.17 13.17 24.64
CA LYS A 61 22.57 14.48 24.15
C LYS A 61 21.51 15.13 23.25
N LEU A 62 20.71 14.34 22.53
CA LEU A 62 19.68 14.85 21.62
C LEU A 62 18.34 15.14 22.32
N TRP A 63 18.01 14.38 23.36
CA TRP A 63 16.74 14.48 24.11
C TRP A 63 16.94 14.50 25.63
N PRO A 64 17.64 15.49 26.19
CA PRO A 64 17.88 15.54 27.65
C PRO A 64 16.55 15.72 28.39
N GLY A 65 16.14 14.72 29.20
CA GLY A 65 15.04 14.84 30.14
C GLY A 65 13.61 14.63 29.59
N THR A 66 13.42 14.14 28.36
CA THR A 66 12.09 13.89 27.81
C THR A 66 11.60 12.46 28.12
N SER A 67 10.52 12.37 28.91
CA SER A 67 9.79 11.11 29.19
C SER A 67 8.66 10.83 28.18
N PHE A 68 8.55 11.59 27.09
CA PHE A 68 7.50 11.46 26.07
C PHE A 68 8.11 11.32 24.67
N GLY A 69 7.91 10.17 24.03
CA GLY A 69 8.36 9.82 22.68
C GLY A 69 9.36 8.65 22.70
N ASP A 70 9.48 7.95 21.58
CA ASP A 70 10.46 6.88 21.39
C ASP A 70 11.79 7.47 20.90
N PRO A 71 12.81 7.67 21.78
CA PRO A 71 14.09 8.27 21.42
C PRO A 71 14.87 7.42 20.40
N GLU A 72 14.60 6.12 20.38
CA GLU A 72 15.28 5.18 19.48
C GLU A 72 14.78 5.35 18.03
N HIS A 73 13.49 5.55 17.85
CA HIS A 73 12.90 5.86 16.56
C HIS A 73 13.38 7.21 16.01
N GLY A 74 13.47 8.22 16.89
CA GLY A 74 13.99 9.54 16.56
C GLY A 74 15.46 9.51 16.10
N LEU A 75 16.30 8.72 16.77
CA LEU A 75 17.72 8.56 16.42
C LEU A 75 17.89 7.87 15.06
N ASN A 76 17.17 6.78 14.82
CA ASN A 76 17.23 6.06 13.55
C ASN A 76 16.77 6.95 12.37
N ALA A 77 15.69 7.71 12.55
CA ALA A 77 15.20 8.66 11.55
C ALA A 77 16.22 9.77 11.26
N ALA A 78 16.88 10.30 12.29
CA ALA A 78 17.92 11.33 12.14
C ALA A 78 19.15 10.79 11.37
N VAL A 79 19.61 9.57 11.66
CA VAL A 79 20.73 8.93 10.97
C VAL A 79 20.38 8.60 9.51
N ASN A 80 19.17 8.13 9.23
CA ASN A 80 18.72 7.84 7.86
C ASN A 80 18.69 9.12 7.00
N ARG A 81 18.10 10.20 7.51
CA ARG A 81 18.13 11.52 6.83
C ARG A 81 19.54 12.05 6.60
N LEU A 82 20.42 11.81 7.55
CA LEU A 82 21.81 12.19 7.44
C LEU A 82 22.51 11.41 6.31
N ARG A 83 22.30 10.10 6.22
CA ARG A 83 22.82 9.27 5.14
C ARG A 83 22.29 9.68 3.78
N GLU A 84 21.01 9.89 3.67
CA GLU A 84 20.37 10.37 2.43
C GLU A 84 21.02 11.70 1.95
N THR A 85 21.22 12.65 2.87
CA THR A 85 21.83 13.95 2.56
C THR A 85 23.30 13.82 2.16
N LEU A 86 24.05 12.91 2.77
CA LEU A 86 25.46 12.66 2.48
C LEU A 86 25.67 11.75 1.25
N GLY A 87 24.61 11.10 0.74
CA GLY A 87 24.72 10.07 -0.28
C GLY A 87 25.47 8.84 0.24
N ASP A 88 25.23 8.48 1.50
CA ASP A 88 25.85 7.37 2.22
C ASP A 88 24.90 6.17 2.34
N SER A 89 25.43 4.96 2.45
CA SER A 89 24.69 3.72 2.55
C SER A 89 24.96 2.97 3.86
N ALA A 90 23.94 2.31 4.40
CA ALA A 90 24.13 1.45 5.59
C ALA A 90 24.90 0.17 5.27
N THR A 91 24.84 -0.32 4.02
CA THR A 91 25.50 -1.56 3.56
C THR A 91 26.91 -1.33 3.05
N GLU A 92 27.18 -0.13 2.51
CA GLU A 92 28.52 0.28 2.05
C GLU A 92 28.83 1.70 2.57
N PRO A 93 29.10 1.85 3.87
CA PRO A 93 29.23 3.16 4.50
C PRO A 93 30.49 3.88 4.06
N LYS A 94 30.34 5.14 3.63
CA LYS A 94 31.44 6.05 3.29
C LYS A 94 31.78 7.00 4.43
N TYR A 95 30.78 7.40 5.21
CA TYR A 95 30.92 8.38 6.28
C TYR A 95 30.41 7.87 7.63
N ILE A 96 29.31 7.11 7.68
CA ILE A 96 28.67 6.69 8.92
C ILE A 96 28.49 5.17 8.93
N GLU A 97 29.32 4.49 9.70
CA GLU A 97 29.21 3.06 9.96
C GLU A 97 28.19 2.79 11.08
N THR A 98 27.33 1.79 10.89
CA THR A 98 26.44 1.27 11.95
C THR A 98 27.09 0.08 12.60
N LEU A 99 27.18 0.09 13.93
CA LEU A 99 27.56 -1.05 14.74
C LEU A 99 26.25 -1.59 15.39
N PRO A 100 25.69 -2.69 14.87
CA PRO A 100 24.37 -3.19 15.30
C PRO A 100 24.28 -3.34 16.83
N GLY A 101 23.18 -2.84 17.41
CA GLY A 101 22.93 -2.88 18.85
C GLY A 101 23.87 -2.00 19.70
N ARG A 102 24.89 -1.35 19.12
CA ARG A 102 25.90 -0.59 19.89
C ARG A 102 25.89 0.92 19.62
N GLY A 103 25.72 1.34 18.36
CA GLY A 103 25.74 2.76 18.02
C GLY A 103 26.28 3.04 16.62
N TYR A 104 26.88 4.22 16.46
CA TYR A 104 27.36 4.73 15.17
C TYR A 104 28.80 5.22 15.31
N ARG A 105 29.54 5.18 14.17
CA ARG A 105 30.94 5.65 14.08
C ARG A 105 31.09 6.50 12.83
N PHE A 106 31.80 7.64 12.95
CA PHE A 106 32.19 8.41 11.77
C PHE A 106 33.51 7.84 11.21
N ILE A 107 33.47 7.42 9.94
CA ILE A 107 34.61 6.78 9.26
C ILE A 107 35.18 7.66 8.12
N GLY A 108 34.59 8.83 7.84
CA GLY A 108 35.11 9.78 6.85
C GLY A 108 36.40 10.44 7.30
N LEU A 109 37.29 10.71 6.35
CA LEU A 109 38.54 11.44 6.64
C LEU A 109 38.23 12.92 6.86
N LEU A 110 38.58 13.46 8.04
CA LEU A 110 38.48 14.88 8.35
C LEU A 110 39.69 15.62 7.80
N GLN A 111 39.46 16.78 7.19
CA GLN A 111 40.48 17.70 6.73
C GLN A 111 40.52 18.93 7.64
N PRO A 112 41.70 19.48 7.99
CA PRO A 112 41.79 20.72 8.75
C PRO A 112 41.15 21.87 7.96
N ALA A 113 40.42 22.74 8.65
CA ALA A 113 39.88 23.95 8.03
C ALA A 113 40.98 24.83 7.49
N ALA A 114 40.91 25.19 6.20
CA ALA A 114 41.78 26.18 5.62
C ALA A 114 41.42 27.56 6.19
N GLU A 115 42.43 28.29 6.68
CA GLU A 115 42.28 29.68 7.12
C GLU A 115 41.69 30.56 6.00
N PRO A 116 40.88 31.58 6.31
CA PRO A 116 40.27 32.46 5.32
C PRO A 116 41.39 33.30 4.70
N VAL A 117 41.62 33.18 3.42
CA VAL A 117 42.49 34.04 2.63
C VAL A 117 41.83 35.40 2.47
N VAL A 118 42.34 36.41 3.18
CA VAL A 118 42.01 37.81 2.98
C VAL A 118 42.73 38.28 1.71
N PRO A 119 42.08 38.94 0.73
CA PRO A 119 42.76 39.52 -0.42
C PRO A 119 43.60 40.73 0.05
N ARG A 120 44.91 40.67 -0.07
CA ARG A 120 45.80 41.82 0.05
C ARG A 120 45.91 42.50 -1.30
N ASP A 121 45.56 43.77 -1.34
CA ASP A 121 45.93 44.72 -2.38
C ASP A 121 47.43 44.75 -2.55
N ALA A 122 47.86 44.67 -3.76
CA ALA A 122 49.25 45.05 -4.10
C ALA A 122 49.24 45.94 -5.33
N ASP A 123 49.66 47.16 -5.03
CA ASP A 123 49.96 48.29 -5.89
C ASP A 123 51.13 48.06 -6.85
N LYS A 124 50.95 48.67 -8.02
CA LYS A 124 51.94 49.44 -8.84
C LYS A 124 53.29 48.88 -9.25
N LEU A 125 53.45 49.04 -10.51
CA LEU A 125 54.62 49.58 -11.29
C LEU A 125 54.73 48.84 -12.63
N GLY A 126 54.65 49.40 -13.81
CA GLY A 126 55.14 50.64 -14.40
C GLY A 126 55.89 50.32 -15.65
N LEU A 127 55.77 51.13 -16.70
CA LEU A 127 56.60 51.40 -17.90
C LEU A 127 56.15 50.68 -19.22
N VAL A 128 55.50 51.45 -20.07
CA VAL A 128 55.91 52.30 -21.21
C VAL A 128 56.37 51.59 -22.49
N SER A 129 55.66 51.73 -23.55
CA SER A 129 55.89 52.48 -24.80
C SER A 129 55.13 51.83 -25.97
N SER A 130 54.51 52.61 -26.65
CA SER A 130 54.50 53.43 -27.84
C SER A 130 53.62 52.93 -28.95
N GLU A 131 52.81 53.84 -29.42
CA GLU A 131 51.89 53.98 -30.53
C GLU A 131 52.42 53.52 -31.91
N PRO A 132 51.55 53.41 -32.98
CA PRO A 132 50.52 54.39 -33.35
C PRO A 132 49.19 53.79 -33.96
N GLU A 133 48.22 54.64 -33.87
CA GLU A 133 46.94 54.59 -34.66
C GLU A 133 47.18 54.67 -36.17
N PRO A 134 46.19 54.15 -37.01
CA PRO A 134 45.23 55.11 -37.49
C PRO A 134 43.83 54.59 -37.82
N SER A 135 42.93 55.56 -37.76
CA SER A 135 41.70 55.85 -38.53
C SER A 135 40.43 55.05 -38.35
N LYS A 136 39.50 55.81 -37.80
CA LYS A 136 38.05 55.64 -37.70
C LYS A 136 37.37 55.56 -39.06
N ARG A 137 36.40 54.64 -39.23
CA ARG A 137 35.02 54.97 -39.64
C ARG A 137 34.22 53.73 -39.97
N SER A 138 32.98 53.70 -39.43
CA SER A 138 31.84 52.94 -39.99
C SER A 138 31.38 51.61 -39.36
N TRP A 139 31.96 51.12 -38.27
CA TRP A 139 31.51 49.85 -37.69
C TRP A 139 30.56 49.97 -36.50
N TRP A 140 30.31 51.17 -36.02
CA TRP A 140 29.41 51.40 -34.87
C TRP A 140 27.95 51.08 -35.11
N ARG A 141 27.45 51.31 -36.35
CA ARG A 141 26.03 51.03 -36.67
C ARG A 141 25.76 49.54 -36.84
N ALA A 142 26.71 48.77 -37.37
CA ALA A 142 26.61 47.31 -37.49
C ALA A 142 26.67 46.62 -36.13
N GLY A 143 27.56 47.08 -35.21
CA GLY A 143 27.69 46.56 -33.86
C GLY A 143 26.47 46.79 -32.96
N VAL A 144 25.81 47.95 -33.08
CA VAL A 144 24.59 48.27 -32.35
C VAL A 144 23.40 47.42 -32.81
N VAL A 145 23.23 47.19 -34.13
CA VAL A 145 22.17 46.34 -34.66
C VAL A 145 22.39 44.87 -34.26
N LEU A 146 23.64 44.40 -34.28
CA LEU A 146 23.99 43.04 -33.86
C LEU A 146 23.78 42.88 -32.34
N ALA A 147 24.15 43.87 -31.52
CA ALA A 147 23.96 43.87 -30.09
C ALA A 147 22.45 43.89 -29.70
N ILE A 148 21.62 44.67 -30.41
CA ILE A 148 20.17 44.67 -30.20
C ILE A 148 19.56 43.35 -30.67
N GLY A 149 20.04 42.80 -31.79
CA GLY A 149 19.57 41.47 -32.29
C GLY A 149 19.95 40.34 -31.28
N LEU A 150 21.17 40.37 -30.75
CA LEU A 150 21.61 39.41 -29.71
C LEU A 150 20.83 39.59 -28.39
N ALA A 151 20.55 40.82 -27.99
CA ALA A 151 19.76 41.12 -26.78
C ALA A 151 18.31 40.67 -26.95
N LEU A 152 17.70 40.87 -28.13
CA LEU A 152 16.36 40.39 -28.41
C LEU A 152 16.30 38.84 -28.50
N LEU A 153 17.34 38.22 -29.08
CA LEU A 153 17.45 36.75 -29.14
C LEU A 153 17.70 36.18 -27.74
N THR A 154 18.49 36.79 -26.89
CA THR A 154 18.67 36.38 -25.50
C THR A 154 17.41 36.61 -24.68
N VAL A 155 16.66 37.70 -24.85
CA VAL A 155 15.39 37.92 -24.20
C VAL A 155 14.37 36.89 -24.68
N PHE A 156 14.34 36.57 -25.98
CA PHE A 156 13.43 35.57 -26.54
C PHE A 156 13.79 34.16 -26.09
N THR A 157 15.06 33.79 -26.07
CA THR A 157 15.52 32.49 -25.55
C THR A 157 15.31 32.40 -24.04
N VAL A 158 15.60 33.46 -23.29
CA VAL A 158 15.32 33.54 -21.84
C VAL A 158 13.82 33.44 -21.57
N GLN A 159 12.94 34.08 -22.34
CA GLN A 159 11.48 33.95 -22.19
C GLN A 159 10.96 32.56 -22.64
N ARG A 160 11.61 31.93 -23.62
CA ARG A 160 11.24 30.61 -24.13
C ARG A 160 11.78 29.47 -23.26
N PHE A 161 12.97 29.63 -22.68
CA PHE A 161 13.67 28.62 -21.88
C PHE A 161 13.79 28.99 -20.39
N TRP A 162 13.24 30.16 -19.98
CA TRP A 162 13.10 30.44 -18.57
C TRP A 162 12.16 29.39 -18.00
N PRO A 163 12.62 28.49 -17.11
CA PRO A 163 11.70 27.62 -16.42
C PRO A 163 10.67 28.54 -15.78
N ARG A 164 9.39 28.38 -16.17
CA ARG A 164 8.26 29.07 -15.52
C ARG A 164 8.56 29.02 -14.05
N ARG A 165 8.61 30.18 -13.39
CA ARG A 165 8.87 30.30 -11.96
C ARG A 165 8.32 29.06 -11.29
N PHE A 166 9.20 28.27 -10.67
CA PHE A 166 8.75 27.32 -9.67
C PHE A 166 7.97 28.18 -8.66
N ASP A 167 6.66 28.17 -8.76
CA ASP A 167 5.82 28.63 -7.69
C ASP A 167 6.36 27.94 -6.45
N ARG A 168 6.67 28.72 -5.43
CA ARG A 168 7.08 28.20 -4.13
C ARG A 168 6.15 27.02 -3.85
N PRO A 169 6.64 25.82 -3.47
CA PRO A 169 5.77 24.73 -3.14
C PRO A 169 4.81 25.25 -2.10
N GLN A 170 3.57 25.51 -2.52
CA GLN A 170 2.49 25.80 -1.62
C GLN A 170 2.39 24.53 -0.79
N THR A 171 2.69 24.61 0.50
CA THR A 171 2.65 23.45 1.38
C THR A 171 1.23 22.94 1.35
N SER A 172 0.99 21.88 0.59
CA SER A 172 -0.30 21.22 0.53
C SER A 172 -0.69 20.84 1.97
N LYS A 173 -1.87 21.27 2.38
CA LYS A 173 -2.38 21.05 3.73
C LYS A 173 -3.40 19.91 3.67
N ILE A 174 -3.21 18.89 4.48
CA ILE A 174 -4.20 17.83 4.67
C ILE A 174 -5.10 18.26 5.84
N VAL A 175 -6.40 18.28 5.59
CA VAL A 175 -7.42 18.62 6.59
C VAL A 175 -8.55 17.58 6.55
N PRO A 176 -9.15 17.24 7.69
CA PRO A 176 -10.36 16.42 7.70
C PRO A 176 -11.52 17.21 7.07
N PHE A 177 -12.25 16.57 6.16
CA PHE A 177 -13.49 17.09 5.62
C PHE A 177 -14.69 16.56 6.40
N THR A 178 -14.64 15.31 6.81
CA THR A 178 -15.60 14.70 7.72
C THR A 178 -14.90 14.26 9.00
N SER A 179 -15.66 14.07 10.06
CA SER A 179 -15.23 13.54 11.35
C SER A 179 -16.45 13.00 12.10
N TYR A 180 -17.34 12.34 11.37
CA TYR A 180 -18.54 11.76 11.95
C TYR A 180 -18.25 10.39 12.55
N LEU A 181 -19.16 9.87 13.36
CA LEU A 181 -19.04 8.49 13.82
C LEU A 181 -19.47 7.55 12.70
N GLY A 182 -18.64 6.57 12.39
CA GLY A 182 -18.93 5.57 11.38
C GLY A 182 -17.88 5.48 10.28
N ASN A 183 -18.35 5.26 9.07
CA ASN A 183 -17.50 5.03 7.90
C ASN A 183 -17.98 5.93 6.76
N GLU A 184 -17.23 6.96 6.45
CA GLU A 184 -17.46 7.86 5.33
C GLU A 184 -16.50 7.53 4.19
N GLY A 185 -17.02 7.28 3.00
CA GLY A 185 -16.17 6.80 1.93
C GLY A 185 -16.56 7.20 0.52
N ALA A 186 -15.64 6.91 -0.40
CA ALA A 186 -15.77 7.14 -1.83
C ALA A 186 -16.25 8.57 -2.19
N PRO A 187 -15.46 9.61 -1.85
CA PRO A 187 -15.83 10.99 -2.15
C PRO A 187 -15.90 11.26 -3.65
N SER A 188 -16.84 12.13 -4.08
CA SER A 188 -16.87 12.67 -5.44
C SER A 188 -17.27 14.14 -5.39
N PHE A 189 -16.47 15.01 -6.04
CA PHE A 189 -16.74 16.45 -6.10
C PHE A 189 -17.91 16.77 -7.03
N SER A 190 -18.69 17.78 -6.66
CA SER A 190 -19.54 18.50 -7.60
C SER A 190 -18.70 19.17 -8.70
N PRO A 191 -19.25 19.42 -9.90
CA PRO A 191 -18.47 20.02 -11.00
C PRO A 191 -17.85 21.37 -10.69
N ASP A 192 -18.46 22.17 -9.80
CA ASP A 192 -17.95 23.45 -9.30
C ASP A 192 -16.90 23.30 -8.19
N GLY A 193 -16.69 22.06 -7.68
CA GLY A 193 -15.73 21.74 -6.64
C GLY A 193 -16.09 22.23 -5.23
N ASN A 194 -17.35 22.66 -5.01
CA ASN A 194 -17.80 23.22 -3.73
C ASN A 194 -18.55 22.24 -2.83
N GLN A 195 -18.94 21.08 -3.35
CA GLN A 195 -19.63 20.04 -2.61
C GLN A 195 -18.96 18.69 -2.85
N ILE A 196 -19.11 17.77 -1.90
CA ILE A 196 -18.70 16.38 -2.01
C ILE A 196 -19.89 15.50 -1.69
N VAL A 197 -20.18 14.53 -2.55
CA VAL A 197 -21.05 13.39 -2.27
C VAL A 197 -20.21 12.22 -1.81
N PHE A 198 -20.71 11.49 -0.83
CA PHE A 198 -20.04 10.33 -0.23
C PHE A 198 -21.07 9.35 0.33
N HIS A 199 -20.69 8.09 0.54
CA HIS A 199 -21.48 7.19 1.34
C HIS A 199 -21.12 7.37 2.83
N TRP A 200 -22.10 7.21 3.70
CA TRP A 200 -21.90 7.21 5.14
C TRP A 200 -22.70 6.06 5.77
N TRP A 201 -21.97 5.17 6.42
CA TRP A 201 -22.52 4.15 7.31
C TRP A 201 -22.30 4.61 8.74
N GLY A 202 -23.28 5.35 9.27
CA GLY A 202 -23.26 5.88 10.62
C GLY A 202 -23.31 4.80 11.69
N ASP A 203 -23.31 5.25 12.94
CA ASP A 203 -23.71 4.40 14.06
C ASP A 203 -25.23 4.24 14.08
N ASP A 204 -25.77 3.50 15.08
CA ASP A 204 -27.22 3.24 15.23
C ASP A 204 -28.09 4.51 15.29
N SER A 205 -27.49 5.72 15.40
CA SER A 205 -28.17 7.01 15.50
C SER A 205 -28.39 7.70 14.16
N VAL A 206 -27.72 7.27 13.09
CA VAL A 206 -27.74 7.91 11.76
C VAL A 206 -28.10 6.88 10.70
N ALA A 207 -29.10 7.18 9.88
CA ALA A 207 -29.49 6.31 8.78
C ALA A 207 -28.36 6.22 7.74
N PRO A 208 -27.90 5.01 7.38
CA PRO A 208 -26.88 4.84 6.35
C PRO A 208 -27.39 5.26 4.97
N GLY A 209 -26.50 5.73 4.09
CA GLY A 209 -26.89 6.15 2.75
C GLY A 209 -25.87 7.07 2.08
N LEU A 210 -26.31 7.77 1.05
CA LEU A 210 -25.53 8.81 0.39
C LEU A 210 -25.82 10.17 1.02
N TYR A 211 -24.75 10.92 1.21
CA TYR A 211 -24.77 12.25 1.80
C TYR A 211 -24.02 13.25 0.93
N ILE A 212 -24.48 14.50 0.95
CA ILE A 212 -23.81 15.65 0.32
C ILE A 212 -23.41 16.62 1.41
N LYS A 213 -22.15 17.07 1.38
CA LYS A 213 -21.64 18.12 2.27
C LYS A 213 -20.98 19.23 1.45
N GLN A 214 -21.32 20.46 1.79
CA GLN A 214 -20.69 21.64 1.22
C GLN A 214 -19.39 21.96 1.95
N LEU A 215 -18.37 22.39 1.20
CA LEU A 215 -17.12 22.86 1.77
C LEU A 215 -17.37 24.05 2.71
N GLY A 216 -16.73 24.00 3.89
CA GLY A 216 -16.95 25.02 4.93
C GLY A 216 -18.25 24.88 5.74
N ASN A 217 -19.11 23.89 5.44
CA ASN A 217 -20.30 23.61 6.23
C ASN A 217 -20.04 22.37 7.12
N GLU A 218 -20.55 22.38 8.36
CA GLU A 218 -20.39 21.25 9.27
C GLU A 218 -21.42 20.13 9.01
N LYS A 219 -22.59 20.45 8.48
CA LYS A 219 -23.69 19.49 8.30
C LYS A 219 -23.68 18.89 6.90
N ALA A 220 -23.81 17.56 6.83
CA ALA A 220 -24.13 16.84 5.61
C ALA A 220 -25.65 16.69 5.46
N LEU A 221 -26.12 16.71 4.21
CA LEU A 221 -27.51 16.47 3.84
C LEU A 221 -27.63 15.03 3.30
N GLN A 222 -28.58 14.28 3.84
CA GLN A 222 -28.89 12.93 3.36
C GLN A 222 -29.56 13.01 1.99
N LEU A 223 -29.05 12.23 1.03
CA LEU A 223 -29.60 12.14 -0.32
C LEU A 223 -30.41 10.85 -0.52
N THR A 224 -29.97 9.74 0.08
CA THR A 224 -30.66 8.45 0.10
C THR A 224 -30.63 7.85 1.50
N ASP A 225 -31.58 6.97 1.81
CA ASP A 225 -31.74 6.27 3.09
C ASP A 225 -31.44 4.76 3.00
N ASP A 226 -30.70 4.33 1.97
CA ASP A 226 -30.41 2.94 1.69
C ASP A 226 -28.98 2.56 2.09
N PRO A 227 -28.79 1.62 3.04
CA PRO A 227 -27.47 1.18 3.50
C PRO A 227 -26.64 0.48 2.42
N SER A 228 -27.29 -0.01 1.37
CA SER A 228 -26.61 -0.70 0.27
C SER A 228 -26.09 0.25 -0.81
N CYS A 229 -26.20 1.58 -0.64
CA CYS A 229 -25.68 2.58 -1.56
C CYS A 229 -24.20 2.86 -1.32
N VAL A 230 -23.38 2.64 -2.32
CA VAL A 230 -21.91 2.84 -2.22
C VAL A 230 -21.34 3.49 -3.50
N VAL A 231 -20.14 4.01 -3.37
CA VAL A 231 -19.31 4.55 -4.46
C VAL A 231 -20.07 5.54 -5.36
N PRO A 232 -20.57 6.65 -4.80
CA PRO A 232 -21.26 7.66 -5.59
C PRO A 232 -20.27 8.40 -6.50
N THR A 233 -20.75 8.82 -7.68
CA THR A 233 -20.00 9.69 -8.59
C THR A 233 -20.91 10.77 -9.17
N TRP A 234 -20.46 12.02 -9.09
CA TRP A 234 -21.21 13.18 -9.56
C TRP A 234 -21.09 13.33 -11.08
N SER A 235 -22.21 13.53 -11.78
CA SER A 235 -22.17 13.77 -13.22
C SER A 235 -21.49 15.12 -13.54
N PRO A 236 -20.73 15.21 -14.62
CA PRO A 236 -20.04 16.43 -15.04
C PRO A 236 -20.94 17.65 -15.28
N ASP A 237 -22.21 17.45 -15.62
CA ASP A 237 -23.21 18.52 -15.78
C ASP A 237 -23.86 18.97 -14.44
N GLY A 238 -23.52 18.29 -13.33
CA GLY A 238 -24.00 18.63 -11.99
C GLY A 238 -25.42 18.16 -11.67
N ARG A 239 -26.12 17.51 -12.61
CA ARG A 239 -27.55 17.21 -12.45
C ARG A 239 -27.83 15.93 -11.71
N SER A 240 -26.91 14.98 -11.77
CA SER A 240 -27.14 13.62 -11.30
C SER A 240 -25.97 13.05 -10.51
N ILE A 241 -26.27 12.08 -9.66
CA ILE A 241 -25.30 11.26 -8.95
C ILE A 241 -25.59 9.81 -9.31
N ALA A 242 -24.62 9.13 -9.92
CA ALA A 242 -24.67 7.70 -10.12
C ALA A 242 -24.00 6.99 -8.95
N PHE A 243 -24.49 5.80 -8.62
CA PHE A 243 -23.97 5.01 -7.51
C PHE A 243 -24.25 3.52 -7.70
N SER A 244 -23.45 2.69 -7.07
CA SER A 244 -23.69 1.25 -7.00
C SER A 244 -24.59 0.94 -5.80
N ARG A 245 -25.51 -0.01 -5.98
CA ARG A 245 -26.33 -0.59 -4.91
C ARG A 245 -26.15 -2.09 -4.91
N TRP A 246 -25.97 -2.64 -3.72
CA TRP A 246 -25.87 -4.08 -3.53
C TRP A 246 -26.86 -4.56 -2.47
N ASN A 247 -27.62 -5.58 -2.79
CA ASN A 247 -28.41 -6.30 -1.81
C ASN A 247 -28.60 -7.75 -2.25
N MET A 248 -29.12 -8.59 -1.36
CA MET A 248 -29.36 -10.01 -1.65
C MET A 248 -30.35 -10.25 -2.80
N ALA A 249 -31.19 -9.26 -3.14
CA ALA A 249 -32.14 -9.30 -4.24
C ALA A 249 -31.57 -8.86 -5.60
N GLY A 250 -30.32 -8.42 -5.64
CA GLY A 250 -29.61 -8.06 -6.87
C GLY A 250 -28.85 -6.75 -6.81
N SER A 251 -27.67 -6.76 -7.38
CA SER A 251 -26.80 -5.60 -7.51
C SER A 251 -27.18 -4.77 -8.74
N GLY A 252 -26.73 -3.52 -8.79
CA GLY A 252 -26.97 -2.65 -9.95
C GLY A 252 -26.39 -1.26 -9.81
N ILE A 253 -26.41 -0.53 -10.92
CA ILE A 253 -26.07 0.90 -10.99
C ILE A 253 -27.37 1.70 -11.01
N TYR A 254 -27.42 2.70 -10.18
CA TYR A 254 -28.56 3.59 -9.98
C TYR A 254 -28.13 5.04 -10.19
N ILE A 255 -29.13 5.90 -10.41
CA ILE A 255 -28.97 7.34 -10.53
C ILE A 255 -30.03 8.06 -9.71
N VAL A 256 -29.62 9.17 -9.09
CA VAL A 256 -30.51 10.08 -8.36
C VAL A 256 -30.20 11.51 -8.77
N PRO A 257 -31.21 12.43 -8.87
CA PRO A 257 -30.95 13.85 -9.08
C PRO A 257 -30.09 14.41 -7.93
N SER A 258 -29.14 15.31 -8.25
CA SER A 258 -28.22 15.88 -7.25
C SER A 258 -28.93 16.72 -6.17
N LEU A 259 -30.14 17.18 -6.44
CA LEU A 259 -30.99 17.90 -5.48
C LEU A 259 -31.95 16.99 -4.71
N GLY A 260 -31.80 15.68 -4.84
CA GLY A 260 -32.72 14.70 -4.28
C GLY A 260 -33.88 14.38 -5.21
N GLY A 261 -34.58 13.27 -4.94
CA GLY A 261 -35.69 12.82 -5.74
C GLY A 261 -35.71 11.31 -5.94
N PRO A 262 -36.52 10.79 -6.89
CA PRO A 262 -36.65 9.37 -7.09
C PRO A 262 -35.36 8.73 -7.62
N VAL A 263 -34.98 7.64 -7.00
CA VAL A 263 -33.86 6.80 -7.45
C VAL A 263 -34.30 5.93 -8.63
N ARG A 264 -33.53 5.93 -9.71
CA ARG A 264 -33.79 5.15 -10.92
C ARG A 264 -32.68 4.12 -11.14
N LYS A 265 -33.04 2.88 -11.37
CA LYS A 265 -32.10 1.83 -11.76
C LYS A 265 -31.75 1.98 -13.23
N LEU A 266 -30.43 1.92 -13.54
CA LEU A 266 -29.91 1.95 -14.92
C LEU A 266 -29.65 0.53 -15.45
N VAL A 267 -28.97 -0.31 -14.66
CA VAL A 267 -28.58 -1.66 -15.08
C VAL A 267 -28.43 -2.57 -13.87
N THR A 268 -28.68 -3.87 -14.07
CA THR A 268 -28.35 -4.93 -13.10
C THR A 268 -26.91 -5.35 -13.31
N THR A 269 -26.14 -5.53 -12.22
CA THR A 269 -24.76 -6.00 -12.23
C THR A 269 -24.63 -7.29 -11.43
N GLN A 270 -23.57 -8.05 -11.70
CA GLN A 270 -23.19 -9.23 -10.92
C GLN A 270 -22.08 -8.92 -9.90
N THR A 271 -21.43 -7.75 -10.02
CA THR A 271 -20.46 -7.27 -9.04
C THR A 271 -21.15 -6.89 -7.73
N GLY A 272 -20.57 -7.32 -6.61
CA GLY A 272 -20.98 -6.88 -5.27
C GLY A 272 -20.47 -5.47 -4.92
N CYS A 273 -20.70 -5.04 -3.67
CA CYS A 273 -20.19 -3.78 -3.11
C CYS A 273 -18.77 -3.89 -2.58
N ASP A 274 -17.93 -4.63 -3.25
CA ASP A 274 -16.53 -4.74 -2.93
C ASP A 274 -15.69 -3.66 -3.64
N ARG A 275 -14.38 -3.82 -3.58
CA ARG A 275 -13.38 -2.99 -4.26
C ARG A 275 -13.61 -2.77 -5.76
N PHE A 276 -14.56 -3.49 -6.38
CA PHE A 276 -14.84 -3.45 -7.82
C PHE A 276 -16.02 -2.57 -8.22
N SER A 277 -16.63 -1.83 -7.30
CA SER A 277 -17.87 -1.08 -7.55
C SER A 277 -17.66 0.36 -8.06
N TYR A 278 -16.43 0.77 -8.36
CA TYR A 278 -16.14 2.13 -8.79
C TYR A 278 -16.77 2.48 -10.13
N LEU A 279 -17.25 3.73 -10.24
CA LEU A 279 -17.93 4.26 -11.40
C LEU A 279 -17.22 5.53 -11.89
N SER A 280 -17.22 5.78 -13.18
CA SER A 280 -16.73 7.04 -13.74
C SER A 280 -17.62 7.55 -14.86
N TRP A 281 -17.98 8.83 -14.83
CA TRP A 281 -18.71 9.50 -15.87
C TRP A 281 -17.82 9.94 -17.03
N SER A 282 -18.33 9.79 -18.26
CA SER A 282 -17.77 10.50 -19.41
C SER A 282 -17.97 12.01 -19.26
N SER A 283 -17.08 12.82 -19.84
CA SER A 283 -17.10 14.29 -19.68
C SER A 283 -18.38 14.95 -20.20
N ASP A 284 -19.11 14.31 -21.11
CA ASP A 284 -20.40 14.75 -21.68
C ASP A 284 -21.61 14.33 -20.86
N SER A 285 -21.43 13.64 -19.74
CA SER A 285 -22.48 13.11 -18.86
C SER A 285 -23.42 12.08 -19.50
N LYS A 286 -23.03 11.45 -20.61
CA LYS A 286 -23.87 10.47 -21.32
C LYS A 286 -23.52 9.03 -21.07
N SER A 287 -22.30 8.76 -20.58
CA SER A 287 -21.85 7.38 -20.37
C SER A 287 -21.23 7.19 -19.00
N LEU A 288 -21.39 5.99 -18.45
CA LEU A 288 -20.73 5.52 -17.22
C LEU A 288 -19.80 4.35 -17.58
N ALA A 289 -18.55 4.43 -17.13
CA ALA A 289 -17.66 3.29 -17.11
C ALA A 289 -17.80 2.56 -15.77
N PHE A 290 -17.85 1.23 -15.81
CA PHE A 290 -17.99 0.39 -14.62
C PHE A 290 -17.48 -1.03 -14.88
N PRO A 291 -16.94 -1.72 -13.86
CA PRO A 291 -16.62 -3.13 -13.93
C PRO A 291 -17.85 -3.99 -13.66
N ASP A 292 -17.94 -5.14 -14.34
CA ASP A 292 -18.96 -6.16 -14.04
C ASP A 292 -18.47 -7.56 -14.44
N PHE A 293 -19.00 -8.59 -13.75
CA PHE A 293 -18.78 -9.99 -14.12
C PHE A 293 -19.77 -10.39 -15.23
N ASP A 294 -19.30 -11.13 -16.23
CA ASP A 294 -20.15 -11.70 -17.25
C ASP A 294 -19.96 -13.20 -17.31
N SER A 295 -21.00 -13.93 -16.88
CA SER A 295 -21.02 -15.40 -16.92
C SER A 295 -21.02 -15.99 -18.33
N LYS A 296 -21.19 -15.16 -19.36
CA LYS A 296 -21.22 -15.56 -20.78
C LYS A 296 -19.87 -15.43 -21.46
N VAL A 297 -18.91 -14.75 -20.84
CA VAL A 297 -17.55 -14.63 -21.36
C VAL A 297 -16.73 -15.80 -20.81
N ASP A 298 -16.05 -16.55 -21.66
CA ASP A 298 -15.41 -17.86 -21.47
C ASP A 298 -14.36 -17.99 -20.34
N LYS A 299 -14.22 -17.01 -19.44
CA LYS A 299 -13.38 -17.12 -18.24
C LYS A 299 -14.21 -16.94 -16.99
N PRO A 300 -14.33 -17.96 -16.16
CA PRO A 300 -15.27 -17.96 -15.01
C PRO A 300 -14.95 -16.98 -13.88
N MET A 301 -13.98 -16.07 -14.03
CA MET A 301 -13.44 -15.27 -12.94
C MET A 301 -12.91 -13.88 -13.34
N GLY A 302 -13.47 -13.22 -14.34
CA GLY A 302 -12.99 -11.91 -14.76
C GLY A 302 -14.04 -10.81 -14.65
N ALA A 303 -13.77 -9.75 -13.89
CA ALA A 303 -14.52 -8.51 -14.04
C ALA A 303 -14.03 -7.77 -15.29
N HIS A 304 -14.97 -7.43 -16.17
CA HIS A 304 -14.71 -6.72 -17.40
C HIS A 304 -15.15 -5.28 -17.27
N MET A 305 -14.51 -4.38 -18.00
CA MET A 305 -14.90 -2.98 -18.06
C MET A 305 -16.03 -2.78 -19.09
N TYR A 306 -17.07 -2.09 -18.67
CA TYR A 306 -18.23 -1.75 -19.51
C TYR A 306 -18.44 -0.25 -19.58
N LEU A 307 -18.98 0.20 -20.71
CA LEU A 307 -19.58 1.52 -20.88
C LEU A 307 -21.11 1.37 -20.96
N LEU A 308 -21.83 2.14 -20.17
CA LEU A 308 -23.28 2.23 -20.18
C LEU A 308 -23.72 3.61 -20.65
N ASN A 309 -24.47 3.71 -21.70
CA ASN A 309 -25.16 4.94 -22.07
C ASN A 309 -26.36 5.15 -21.14
N VAL A 310 -26.44 6.28 -20.43
CA VAL A 310 -27.45 6.52 -19.39
C VAL A 310 -28.84 6.84 -19.94
N ASP A 311 -28.92 7.28 -21.20
CA ASP A 311 -30.18 7.62 -21.87
C ASP A 311 -30.77 6.39 -22.56
N THR A 312 -29.96 5.67 -23.35
CA THR A 312 -30.41 4.50 -24.13
C THR A 312 -30.34 3.20 -23.34
N LEU A 313 -29.61 3.17 -22.24
CA LEU A 313 -29.30 1.99 -21.42
C LEU A 313 -28.50 0.91 -22.19
N GLU A 314 -27.92 1.27 -23.33
CA GLU A 314 -27.06 0.39 -24.08
C GLU A 314 -25.75 0.15 -23.35
N ARG A 315 -25.38 -1.12 -23.19
CA ARG A 315 -24.16 -1.58 -22.54
C ARG A 315 -23.16 -2.10 -23.56
N ARG A 316 -21.94 -1.55 -23.56
CA ARG A 316 -20.85 -1.95 -24.44
C ARG A 316 -19.69 -2.49 -23.62
N LEU A 317 -19.23 -3.71 -23.91
CA LEU A 317 -18.02 -4.30 -23.35
C LEU A 317 -16.78 -3.61 -23.92
N LEU A 318 -15.82 -3.27 -23.06
CA LEU A 318 -14.48 -2.90 -23.47
C LEU A 318 -13.56 -4.14 -23.47
N PRO A 319 -12.71 -4.32 -24.49
CA PRO A 319 -11.82 -5.46 -24.53
C PRO A 319 -10.78 -5.37 -23.41
N HIS A 320 -10.34 -6.53 -22.92
CA HIS A 320 -9.24 -6.57 -21.98
C HIS A 320 -7.95 -6.02 -22.61
N PRO A 321 -7.14 -5.26 -21.85
CA PRO A 321 -5.90 -4.64 -22.34
C PRO A 321 -4.82 -5.67 -22.66
N SER A 322 -4.89 -6.85 -22.05
CA SER A 322 -3.92 -7.95 -22.20
C SER A 322 -4.61 -9.29 -22.04
N PRO A 323 -4.17 -10.35 -22.71
CA PRO A 323 -4.66 -11.71 -22.49
C PRO A 323 -4.47 -12.21 -21.03
N THR A 324 -3.54 -11.61 -20.30
CA THR A 324 -3.25 -11.93 -18.90
C THR A 324 -4.09 -11.11 -17.92
N CYS A 325 -4.81 -10.08 -18.38
CA CYS A 325 -5.72 -9.30 -17.56
C CYS A 325 -6.96 -10.13 -17.21
N ASN A 326 -7.17 -10.40 -15.94
CA ASN A 326 -8.29 -11.19 -15.45
C ASN A 326 -9.40 -10.33 -14.87
N VAL A 327 -9.05 -9.22 -14.20
CA VAL A 327 -10.00 -8.34 -13.52
C VAL A 327 -9.66 -6.89 -13.83
N SER A 328 -10.62 -6.13 -14.39
CA SER A 328 -10.49 -4.68 -14.61
C SER A 328 -11.39 -3.93 -13.64
N TRP A 329 -10.85 -2.90 -12.96
CA TRP A 329 -11.61 -2.08 -11.99
C TRP A 329 -11.09 -0.65 -11.90
N VAL A 330 -11.73 0.19 -11.08
CA VAL A 330 -11.40 1.60 -10.80
C VAL A 330 -11.26 2.42 -12.08
N PRO A 331 -12.33 2.55 -12.89
CA PRO A 331 -12.30 3.38 -14.08
C PRO A 331 -12.18 4.87 -13.74
N ALA A 332 -11.50 5.64 -14.59
CA ALA A 332 -11.43 7.08 -14.49
C ALA A 332 -11.35 7.70 -15.90
N PHE A 333 -12.37 8.45 -16.31
CA PHE A 333 -12.32 9.24 -17.54
C PHE A 333 -11.41 10.45 -17.41
N SER A 334 -10.65 10.76 -18.47
CA SER A 334 -9.87 11.98 -18.53
C SER A 334 -10.79 13.22 -18.53
N PRO A 335 -10.31 14.39 -18.05
CA PRO A 335 -11.12 15.61 -18.00
C PRO A 335 -11.68 16.04 -19.35
N ASP A 336 -10.97 15.76 -20.44
CA ASP A 336 -11.42 16.03 -21.82
C ASP A 336 -12.33 14.93 -22.41
N GLY A 337 -12.51 13.82 -21.69
CA GLY A 337 -13.34 12.68 -22.07
C GLY A 337 -12.77 11.80 -23.18
N LYS A 338 -11.53 12.03 -23.63
CA LYS A 338 -10.94 11.28 -24.75
C LYS A 338 -10.27 9.98 -24.35
N SER A 339 -9.94 9.82 -23.07
CA SER A 339 -9.24 8.64 -22.53
C SER A 339 -9.94 8.08 -21.31
N LEU A 340 -9.83 6.77 -21.13
CA LEU A 340 -10.25 6.05 -19.95
C LEU A 340 -9.02 5.38 -19.32
N ALA A 341 -8.75 5.70 -18.05
CA ALA A 341 -7.78 4.97 -17.24
C ALA A 341 -8.51 3.93 -16.40
N PHE A 342 -7.89 2.78 -16.15
CA PHE A 342 -8.39 1.75 -15.27
C PHE A 342 -7.26 0.85 -14.77
N ALA A 343 -7.46 0.20 -13.64
CA ALA A 343 -6.56 -0.84 -13.16
C ALA A 343 -6.96 -2.19 -13.77
N CYS A 344 -5.96 -3.05 -14.01
CA CYS A 344 -6.18 -4.44 -14.36
C CYS A 344 -5.25 -5.36 -13.59
N MET A 345 -5.78 -6.40 -12.99
CA MET A 345 -5.03 -7.46 -12.30
C MET A 345 -4.86 -8.71 -13.17
N THR A 346 -3.67 -9.26 -13.15
CA THR A 346 -3.33 -10.53 -13.82
C THR A 346 -3.48 -11.71 -12.87
N THR A 347 -3.13 -11.50 -11.60
CA THR A 347 -3.22 -12.47 -10.48
C THR A 347 -3.49 -11.69 -9.20
N HIS A 348 -3.57 -12.36 -8.07
CA HIS A 348 -3.62 -11.70 -6.78
C HIS A 348 -2.46 -10.70 -6.65
N GLU A 349 -2.77 -9.40 -6.59
CA GLU A 349 -1.86 -8.29 -6.29
C GLU A 349 -0.82 -7.93 -7.37
N ILE A 350 -0.77 -8.59 -8.54
CA ILE A 350 0.06 -8.15 -9.66
C ILE A 350 -0.85 -7.58 -10.74
N GLY A 351 -0.59 -6.35 -11.15
CA GLY A 351 -1.41 -5.68 -12.14
C GLY A 351 -0.75 -4.47 -12.78
N GLY A 352 -1.53 -3.75 -13.56
CA GLY A 352 -1.13 -2.52 -14.22
C GLY A 352 -2.24 -1.48 -14.21
N ILE A 353 -1.86 -0.21 -14.32
CA ILE A 353 -2.77 0.87 -14.68
C ILE A 353 -2.66 1.06 -16.20
N PHE A 354 -3.78 0.99 -16.85
CA PHE A 354 -3.90 1.09 -18.30
C PHE A 354 -4.66 2.34 -18.70
N VAL A 355 -4.33 2.90 -19.87
CA VAL A 355 -5.05 4.00 -20.49
C VAL A 355 -5.40 3.60 -21.92
N GLU A 356 -6.67 3.79 -22.29
CA GLU A 356 -7.15 3.58 -23.63
C GLU A 356 -7.96 4.78 -24.14
N PRO A 357 -8.08 4.99 -25.48
CA PRO A 357 -9.00 5.98 -26.02
C PRO A 357 -10.46 5.62 -25.67
N ALA A 358 -11.26 6.59 -25.23
CA ALA A 358 -12.68 6.37 -24.90
C ALA A 358 -13.51 5.85 -26.08
N SER A 359 -13.07 6.13 -27.31
CA SER A 359 -13.65 5.59 -28.56
C SER A 359 -13.29 4.12 -28.82
N GLY A 360 -12.40 3.55 -28.03
CA GLY A 360 -11.76 2.26 -28.29
C GLY A 360 -10.46 2.41 -29.09
N GLY A 361 -9.55 1.44 -28.98
CA GLY A 361 -8.26 1.45 -29.66
C GLY A 361 -7.18 0.70 -28.88
N LEU A 362 -5.92 1.03 -29.16
CA LEU A 362 -4.80 0.41 -28.47
C LEU A 362 -4.72 0.88 -27.04
N THR A 363 -4.79 -0.07 -26.12
CA THR A 363 -4.59 0.14 -24.69
C THR A 363 -3.11 0.16 -24.36
N ARG A 364 -2.69 1.08 -23.50
CA ARG A 364 -1.30 1.24 -23.10
C ARG A 364 -1.16 1.10 -21.59
N GLU A 365 -0.22 0.27 -21.14
CA GLU A 365 0.18 0.19 -19.75
C GLU A 365 1.00 1.44 -19.35
N ILE A 366 0.61 2.09 -18.25
CA ILE A 366 1.24 3.29 -17.71
C ILE A 366 2.11 2.95 -16.51
N VAL A 367 1.62 2.07 -15.65
CA VAL A 367 2.27 1.62 -14.41
C VAL A 367 2.08 0.13 -14.30
N HIS A 368 3.16 -0.57 -13.97
CA HIS A 368 3.11 -1.92 -13.43
C HIS A 368 3.18 -1.84 -11.91
N PHE A 369 2.35 -2.59 -11.19
CA PHE A 369 2.34 -2.56 -9.72
C PHE A 369 2.19 -3.96 -9.13
N GLU A 370 2.69 -4.10 -7.91
CA GLU A 370 2.38 -5.18 -6.99
C GLU A 370 1.71 -4.57 -5.76
N GLY A 371 0.52 -5.02 -5.40
CA GLY A 371 -0.28 -4.47 -4.33
C GLY A 371 -1.73 -4.19 -4.72
N ASN A 372 -2.44 -3.43 -3.91
CA ASN A 372 -3.85 -3.15 -4.05
C ASN A 372 -4.11 -1.69 -4.46
N ILE A 373 -4.64 -1.49 -5.67
CA ILE A 373 -5.11 -0.17 -6.14
C ILE A 373 -6.53 0.06 -5.61
N GLN A 374 -6.70 1.15 -4.86
CA GLN A 374 -7.97 1.53 -4.22
C GLN A 374 -8.55 2.85 -4.73
N GLY A 375 -8.01 3.39 -5.80
CA GLY A 375 -8.50 4.62 -6.44
C GLY A 375 -7.58 5.09 -7.55
N ILE A 376 -8.16 5.62 -8.62
CA ILE A 376 -7.46 6.29 -9.72
C ILE A 376 -8.24 7.57 -10.04
N ALA A 377 -7.53 8.68 -10.21
CA ALA A 377 -8.11 9.94 -10.64
C ALA A 377 -7.16 10.67 -11.61
N TRP A 378 -7.70 11.32 -12.62
CA TRP A 378 -6.94 12.21 -13.47
C TRP A 378 -6.68 13.55 -12.79
N ALA A 379 -5.47 14.07 -12.92
CA ALA A 379 -5.23 15.47 -12.62
C ALA A 379 -6.06 16.36 -13.57
N SER A 380 -6.43 17.55 -13.12
CA SER A 380 -7.32 18.46 -13.85
C SER A 380 -6.77 18.89 -15.21
N ASP A 381 -5.44 18.87 -15.38
CA ASP A 381 -4.74 19.18 -16.64
C ASP A 381 -4.77 18.03 -17.65
N GLY A 382 -5.22 16.84 -17.25
CA GLY A 382 -5.21 15.64 -18.08
C GLY A 382 -3.81 15.10 -18.41
N GLN A 383 -2.76 15.61 -17.77
CA GLN A 383 -1.37 15.23 -18.05
C GLN A 383 -0.83 14.14 -17.13
N SER A 384 -1.46 13.93 -15.98
CA SER A 384 -1.04 12.92 -15.01
C SER A 384 -2.23 12.21 -14.36
N LEU A 385 -1.95 11.01 -13.85
CA LEU A 385 -2.84 10.22 -13.02
C LEU A 385 -2.35 10.26 -11.57
N VAL A 386 -3.29 10.31 -10.64
CA VAL A 386 -3.06 10.05 -9.23
C VAL A 386 -3.74 8.75 -8.86
N TYR A 387 -3.04 7.89 -8.14
CA TYR A 387 -3.59 6.61 -7.72
C TYR A 387 -3.19 6.28 -6.29
N SER A 388 -4.00 5.45 -5.64
CA SER A 388 -3.72 4.89 -4.33
C SER A 388 -3.21 3.46 -4.48
N LEU A 389 -2.01 3.18 -3.99
CA LEU A 389 -1.43 1.84 -3.91
C LEU A 389 -1.09 1.55 -2.46
N ASP A 390 -1.71 0.50 -1.89
CA ASP A 390 -1.56 0.10 -0.49
C ASP A 390 -1.71 1.26 0.51
N GLY A 391 -2.69 2.13 0.24
CA GLY A 391 -2.99 3.29 1.07
C GLY A 391 -2.04 4.48 0.93
N SER A 392 -1.05 4.42 0.06
CA SER A 392 -0.17 5.54 -0.30
C SER A 392 -0.62 6.18 -1.61
N LEU A 393 -0.53 7.50 -1.71
CA LEU A 393 -0.85 8.22 -2.94
C LEU A 393 0.39 8.37 -3.82
N TRP A 394 0.20 8.14 -5.12
CA TRP A 394 1.22 8.25 -6.15
C TRP A 394 0.73 9.09 -7.31
N ARG A 395 1.63 9.78 -7.99
CA ARG A 395 1.38 10.51 -9.24
C ARG A 395 2.26 9.96 -10.34
N VAL A 396 1.70 9.78 -11.54
CA VAL A 396 2.43 9.31 -12.72
C VAL A 396 2.01 10.12 -13.93
N PRO A 397 2.92 10.48 -14.87
CA PRO A 397 2.53 11.08 -16.14
C PRO A 397 1.60 10.17 -16.92
N ALA A 398 0.54 10.70 -17.54
CA ALA A 398 -0.38 9.93 -18.38
C ALA A 398 0.31 9.34 -19.63
N SER A 399 1.50 9.84 -19.99
CA SER A 399 2.37 9.26 -21.01
C SER A 399 3.17 8.04 -20.53
N GLY A 400 3.09 7.68 -19.25
CA GLY A 400 3.95 6.69 -18.61
C GLY A 400 5.27 7.31 -18.13
N GLY A 401 6.01 6.58 -17.33
CA GLY A 401 7.27 7.00 -16.75
C GLY A 401 7.37 6.70 -15.25
N LEU A 402 8.29 7.37 -14.57
CA LEU A 402 8.49 7.16 -13.13
C LEU A 402 7.32 7.75 -12.34
N ALA A 403 6.77 6.94 -11.45
CA ALA A 403 5.76 7.38 -10.49
C ALA A 403 6.44 8.07 -9.30
N GLU A 404 5.83 9.16 -8.83
CA GLU A 404 6.26 9.92 -7.66
C GLU A 404 5.28 9.69 -6.52
N GLN A 405 5.79 9.32 -5.34
CA GLN A 405 4.95 9.20 -4.15
C GLN A 405 4.60 10.59 -3.61
N LEU A 406 3.31 10.83 -3.40
CA LEU A 406 2.82 12.06 -2.78
C LEU A 406 2.98 11.97 -1.26
N PRO A 407 3.67 12.94 -0.63
CA PRO A 407 3.95 12.86 0.80
C PRO A 407 2.68 13.05 1.65
N ARG A 408 2.65 12.38 2.82
CA ARG A 408 1.71 12.56 3.95
C ARG A 408 0.33 11.90 3.88
N ALA A 409 -0.19 11.43 2.75
CA ALA A 409 -1.43 10.67 2.76
C ALA A 409 -1.13 9.24 3.20
N GLN A 410 -1.86 8.74 4.18
CA GLN A 410 -1.76 7.36 4.68
C GLN A 410 -3.15 6.74 4.65
N HIS A 411 -3.21 5.44 4.42
CA HIS A 411 -4.46 4.67 4.36
C HIS A 411 -5.51 5.25 3.38
N ALA A 412 -5.01 5.86 2.28
CA ALA A 412 -5.84 6.53 1.29
C ALA A 412 -6.57 5.51 0.39
N SER A 413 -7.86 5.71 0.24
CA SER A 413 -8.75 4.94 -0.63
C SER A 413 -9.76 5.88 -1.30
N GLY A 414 -10.32 5.49 -2.44
CA GLY A 414 -11.40 6.25 -3.09
C GLY A 414 -11.02 7.70 -3.36
N LEU A 415 -10.43 7.97 -4.52
CA LEU A 415 -9.87 9.28 -4.85
C LEU A 415 -10.83 10.13 -5.68
N ALA A 416 -10.89 11.42 -5.41
CA ALA A 416 -11.52 12.42 -6.27
C ALA A 416 -10.65 13.67 -6.36
N ILE A 417 -10.53 14.23 -7.57
CA ILE A 417 -9.85 15.52 -7.79
C ILE A 417 -10.87 16.52 -8.29
N ALA A 418 -10.90 17.69 -7.64
CA ALA A 418 -11.77 18.79 -8.07
C ALA A 418 -11.35 19.26 -9.48
N ARG A 419 -12.32 19.62 -10.34
CA ARG A 419 -12.05 20.02 -11.73
C ARG A 419 -11.11 21.22 -11.85
N ASN A 420 -11.11 22.14 -10.87
CA ASN A 420 -10.17 23.25 -10.84
C ASN A 420 -8.74 22.82 -10.43
N GLY A 421 -8.52 21.54 -10.03
CA GLY A 421 -7.23 21.00 -9.64
C GLY A 421 -6.68 21.46 -8.30
N GLU A 422 -7.42 22.27 -7.55
CA GLU A 422 -6.94 22.84 -6.29
C GLU A 422 -7.07 21.90 -5.09
N ARG A 423 -7.90 20.84 -5.21
CA ARG A 423 -8.22 19.93 -4.12
C ARG A 423 -8.24 18.48 -4.59
N LEU A 424 -7.72 17.61 -3.73
CA LEU A 424 -7.90 16.17 -3.82
C LEU A 424 -8.62 15.70 -2.55
N ALA A 425 -9.68 14.92 -2.70
CA ALA A 425 -10.37 14.24 -1.62
C ALA A 425 -10.03 12.75 -1.65
N TYR A 426 -9.89 12.14 -0.48
CA TYR A 426 -9.72 10.69 -0.34
C TYR A 426 -10.34 10.21 0.97
N SER A 427 -10.73 8.94 1.02
CA SER A 427 -11.12 8.28 2.27
C SER A 427 -9.86 7.81 2.99
N GLN A 428 -9.64 8.25 4.22
CA GLN A 428 -8.63 7.69 5.11
C GLN A 428 -9.26 6.53 5.87
N VAL A 429 -8.94 5.30 5.48
CA VAL A 429 -9.57 4.10 6.02
C VAL A 429 -8.71 3.49 7.10
N GLU A 430 -9.20 3.47 8.33
CA GLU A 430 -8.59 2.75 9.44
C GLU A 430 -9.28 1.40 9.64
N LEU A 431 -8.63 0.37 9.18
CA LEU A 431 -9.05 -1.01 9.43
C LEU A 431 -8.52 -1.45 10.79
N ARG A 432 -9.40 -1.91 11.66
CA ARG A 432 -9.02 -2.52 12.94
C ARG A 432 -9.36 -3.99 12.88
N GLN A 433 -8.34 -4.82 12.80
CA GLN A 433 -8.47 -6.27 12.84
C GLN A 433 -7.62 -6.82 13.96
N ASN A 434 -8.20 -7.68 14.77
CA ASN A 434 -7.56 -8.29 15.93
C ASN A 434 -7.70 -9.81 15.89
N ILE A 435 -6.84 -10.52 16.62
CA ILE A 435 -6.92 -11.97 16.77
C ILE A 435 -7.78 -12.30 17.97
N TRP A 436 -8.77 -13.15 17.73
CA TRP A 436 -9.72 -13.64 18.71
C TRP A 436 -9.51 -15.12 19.00
N ARG A 437 -9.83 -15.52 20.21
CA ARG A 437 -9.78 -16.91 20.70
C ARG A 437 -11.16 -17.38 21.05
N LEU A 438 -11.51 -18.57 20.59
CA LEU A 438 -12.67 -19.34 21.01
C LEU A 438 -12.20 -20.68 21.60
N ASN A 439 -12.54 -20.95 22.85
CA ASN A 439 -12.26 -22.24 23.45
C ASN A 439 -13.35 -23.24 23.14
N LEU A 440 -12.99 -24.51 22.94
CA LEU A 440 -13.91 -25.58 22.67
C LEU A 440 -13.96 -26.58 23.85
N VAL A 441 -15.17 -27.08 24.16
CA VAL A 441 -15.36 -28.21 25.09
C VAL A 441 -15.21 -29.53 24.32
N SER A 442 -15.68 -29.53 23.07
CA SER A 442 -15.56 -30.65 22.13
C SER A 442 -15.41 -30.06 20.73
N PRO A 443 -15.05 -30.85 19.71
CA PRO A 443 -14.88 -30.37 18.35
C PRO A 443 -16.12 -29.64 17.77
N THR A 444 -17.28 -29.89 18.30
CA THR A 444 -18.55 -29.32 17.82
C THR A 444 -19.22 -28.37 18.82
N LYS A 445 -18.57 -28.07 19.95
CA LYS A 445 -19.17 -27.26 21.01
C LYS A 445 -18.20 -26.24 21.61
N ALA A 446 -18.53 -24.97 21.48
CA ALA A 446 -17.79 -23.86 22.07
C ALA A 446 -17.97 -23.79 23.61
N ARG A 447 -16.95 -23.23 24.29
CA ARG A 447 -16.97 -22.88 25.71
C ARG A 447 -17.03 -21.36 25.83
N GLY A 448 -18.22 -20.84 26.09
CA GLY A 448 -18.41 -19.39 26.26
C GLY A 448 -18.31 -18.58 24.97
N ALA A 449 -18.26 -17.28 25.10
CA ALA A 449 -18.10 -16.36 23.97
C ALA A 449 -16.63 -16.23 23.56
N PRO A 450 -16.35 -15.86 22.29
CA PRO A 450 -15.00 -15.52 21.87
C PRO A 450 -14.41 -14.36 22.67
N THR A 451 -13.10 -14.40 22.91
CA THR A 451 -12.35 -13.35 23.60
C THR A 451 -11.26 -12.77 22.71
N LYS A 452 -11.05 -11.46 22.77
CA LYS A 452 -9.96 -10.81 22.07
C LYS A 452 -8.64 -11.22 22.71
N LEU A 453 -7.70 -11.76 21.93
CA LEU A 453 -6.45 -12.29 22.42
C LEU A 453 -5.26 -11.37 22.11
N ILE A 454 -5.10 -10.97 20.83
CA ILE A 454 -4.01 -10.11 20.40
C ILE A 454 -4.63 -8.89 19.72
N ALA A 455 -4.28 -7.71 20.21
CA ALA A 455 -4.78 -6.43 19.72
C ALA A 455 -3.66 -5.39 19.63
N SER A 456 -3.79 -4.49 18.66
CA SER A 456 -3.00 -3.26 18.57
C SER A 456 -3.73 -2.23 17.72
N THR A 457 -3.09 -1.08 17.49
CA THR A 457 -3.58 -0.05 16.55
C THR A 457 -3.44 -0.46 15.08
N GLY A 458 -2.56 -1.43 14.75
CA GLY A 458 -2.42 -1.99 13.41
C GLY A 458 -3.27 -3.24 13.19
N LEU A 459 -3.22 -3.80 11.99
CA LEU A 459 -3.86 -5.06 11.64
C LEU A 459 -3.15 -6.23 12.30
N GLN A 460 -3.92 -7.21 12.80
CA GLN A 460 -3.44 -8.49 13.33
C GLN A 460 -4.09 -9.61 12.52
N MET A 461 -3.31 -10.41 11.81
CA MET A 461 -3.82 -11.36 10.81
C MET A 461 -3.16 -12.73 10.93
N GLY A 462 -3.76 -13.73 10.32
CA GLY A 462 -3.17 -15.05 10.06
C GLY A 462 -2.60 -15.78 11.27
N PRO A 463 -3.29 -15.87 12.44
CA PRO A 463 -2.73 -16.49 13.63
C PRO A 463 -2.44 -17.98 13.41
N ARG A 464 -1.29 -18.45 13.89
CA ARG A 464 -0.87 -19.85 13.84
C ARG A 464 -0.28 -20.28 15.17
N ILE A 465 -0.96 -21.20 15.84
CA ILE A 465 -0.48 -21.82 17.06
C ILE A 465 0.69 -22.74 16.70
N SER A 466 1.79 -22.67 17.43
CA SER A 466 2.89 -23.62 17.26
C SER A 466 2.43 -25.06 17.55
N PRO A 467 2.95 -26.09 16.88
CA PRO A 467 2.56 -27.47 17.12
C PRO A 467 2.67 -27.93 18.57
N ASP A 468 3.60 -27.39 19.36
CA ASP A 468 3.76 -27.63 20.79
C ASP A 468 2.77 -26.85 21.68
N GLY A 469 1.98 -25.94 21.07
CA GLY A 469 0.96 -25.12 21.75
C GLY A 469 1.48 -23.97 22.61
N ARG A 470 2.78 -23.65 22.57
CA ARG A 470 3.38 -22.63 23.44
C ARG A 470 3.35 -21.22 22.88
N HIS A 471 3.38 -21.08 21.56
CA HIS A 471 3.51 -19.80 20.91
C HIS A 471 2.45 -19.60 19.83
N ILE A 472 2.23 -18.35 19.45
CA ILE A 472 1.39 -17.96 18.33
C ILE A 472 2.22 -17.07 17.40
N ALA A 473 2.40 -17.50 16.15
CA ALA A 473 2.92 -16.65 15.09
C ALA A 473 1.77 -15.95 14.36
N PHE A 474 1.95 -14.70 13.98
CA PHE A 474 0.92 -13.90 13.32
C PHE A 474 1.54 -12.77 12.51
N GLU A 475 0.78 -12.21 11.61
CA GLU A 475 1.13 -11.02 10.85
C GLU A 475 0.65 -9.78 11.57
N SER A 476 1.46 -8.71 11.58
CA SER A 476 1.05 -7.45 12.17
C SER A 476 1.66 -6.25 11.45
N THR A 477 0.84 -5.20 11.26
CA THR A 477 1.28 -3.92 10.74
C THR A 477 1.63 -2.91 11.85
N ARG A 478 1.73 -3.33 13.10
CA ARG A 478 2.01 -2.45 14.26
C ARG A 478 3.36 -1.74 14.21
N SER A 479 4.32 -2.26 13.42
CA SER A 479 5.63 -1.64 13.18
C SER A 479 5.66 -0.70 11.98
N GLY A 480 4.52 -0.45 11.32
CA GLY A 480 4.40 0.40 10.13
C GLY A 480 4.42 -0.36 8.80
N SER A 481 4.81 -1.64 8.79
CA SER A 481 4.75 -2.56 7.65
C SER A 481 4.25 -3.92 8.12
N ALA A 482 3.73 -4.73 7.18
CA ALA A 482 3.34 -6.10 7.50
C ALA A 482 4.58 -6.96 7.76
N GLU A 483 4.70 -7.44 8.98
CA GLU A 483 5.84 -8.26 9.47
C GLU A 483 5.34 -9.45 10.28
N ILE A 484 6.17 -10.48 10.42
CA ILE A 484 5.88 -11.63 11.26
C ILE A 484 6.22 -11.33 12.71
N TRP A 485 5.29 -11.65 13.58
CA TRP A 485 5.40 -11.53 15.03
C TRP A 485 5.14 -12.87 15.70
N VAL A 486 5.72 -13.09 16.86
CA VAL A 486 5.49 -14.26 17.71
C VAL A 486 5.18 -13.79 19.12
N CYS A 487 4.21 -14.42 19.78
CA CYS A 487 3.90 -14.20 21.18
C CYS A 487 3.67 -15.52 21.90
N ASP A 488 3.54 -15.47 23.23
CA ASP A 488 3.11 -16.62 24.02
C ASP A 488 1.67 -17.02 23.68
N SER A 489 1.27 -18.25 24.00
CA SER A 489 -0.05 -18.78 23.67
C SER A 489 -1.22 -18.06 24.35
N ASP A 490 -0.96 -17.27 25.39
CA ASP A 490 -1.91 -16.40 26.05
C ASP A 490 -2.00 -14.99 25.44
N GLY A 491 -1.20 -14.70 24.39
CA GLY A 491 -1.14 -13.41 23.68
C GLY A 491 -0.14 -12.42 24.29
N SER A 492 0.55 -12.79 25.38
CA SER A 492 1.58 -11.96 26.02
C SER A 492 2.92 -11.98 25.27
N ASN A 493 3.82 -11.06 25.58
CA ASN A 493 5.20 -10.98 25.09
C ASN A 493 5.33 -11.00 23.56
N PRO A 494 4.64 -10.14 22.80
CA PRO A 494 4.78 -10.11 21.34
C PRO A 494 6.15 -9.59 20.91
N VAL A 495 6.87 -10.37 20.09
CA VAL A 495 8.20 -10.07 19.57
C VAL A 495 8.13 -10.03 18.04
N GLN A 496 8.73 -9.01 17.45
CA GLN A 496 8.88 -8.89 15.98
C GLN A 496 10.00 -9.81 15.50
N MET A 497 9.71 -10.65 14.52
CA MET A 497 10.62 -11.66 14.00
C MET A 497 11.23 -11.28 12.65
N THR A 498 10.53 -10.42 11.86
CA THR A 498 11.00 -9.96 10.54
C THR A 498 11.07 -8.45 10.47
N PHE A 499 11.99 -7.91 9.64
CA PHE A 499 12.29 -6.49 9.54
C PHE A 499 12.55 -6.11 8.07
N PHE A 500 11.67 -6.53 7.19
CA PHE A 500 11.83 -6.25 5.75
C PHE A 500 11.50 -4.78 5.42
N HIS A 501 10.68 -4.11 6.24
CA HIS A 501 10.26 -2.71 6.06
C HIS A 501 9.71 -2.42 4.65
N GLY A 502 9.19 -3.44 4.02
CA GLY A 502 8.84 -3.42 2.61
C GLY A 502 7.42 -3.87 2.35
N PRO A 503 7.10 -4.11 1.07
CA PRO A 503 5.81 -4.63 0.72
C PRO A 503 5.59 -5.95 1.45
N GLN A 504 4.38 -6.35 1.55
CA GLN A 504 3.79 -7.42 2.35
C GLN A 504 4.72 -8.61 2.70
N THR A 505 4.77 -8.96 3.99
CA THR A 505 5.37 -10.16 4.55
C THR A 505 4.30 -10.88 5.35
N GLY A 506 4.00 -12.14 5.03
CA GLY A 506 2.84 -12.82 5.62
C GLY A 506 2.80 -14.33 5.45
N THR A 507 1.61 -14.88 5.62
CA THR A 507 1.24 -16.30 5.46
C THR A 507 2.10 -17.29 6.26
N VAL A 508 2.49 -16.90 7.47
CA VAL A 508 3.39 -17.70 8.34
C VAL A 508 2.83 -19.08 8.67
N ARG A 509 3.70 -20.11 8.64
CA ARG A 509 3.41 -21.49 9.04
C ARG A 509 4.56 -22.08 9.82
N TRP A 510 4.27 -22.72 10.95
CA TRP A 510 5.23 -23.44 11.77
C TRP A 510 5.69 -24.72 11.12
N SER A 511 6.96 -25.09 11.33
CA SER A 511 7.44 -26.46 11.08
C SER A 511 6.79 -27.43 12.07
N PRO A 512 6.64 -28.72 11.74
CA PRO A 512 5.98 -29.69 12.62
C PRO A 512 6.65 -29.85 14.00
N ASP A 513 7.94 -29.57 14.10
CA ASP A 513 8.74 -29.63 15.32
C ASP A 513 8.76 -28.32 16.12
N SER A 514 8.03 -27.28 15.69
CA SER A 514 7.99 -25.95 16.29
C SER A 514 9.33 -25.20 16.28
N SER A 515 10.35 -25.67 15.58
CA SER A 515 11.69 -25.07 15.60
C SER A 515 11.88 -23.94 14.58
N HIS A 516 11.06 -23.94 13.50
CA HIS A 516 11.12 -22.99 12.41
C HIS A 516 9.72 -22.53 11.98
N PHE A 517 9.68 -21.50 11.21
CA PHE A 517 8.50 -21.15 10.40
C PHE A 517 8.89 -20.73 8.99
N VAL A 518 8.01 -21.03 8.05
CA VAL A 518 8.08 -20.57 6.67
C VAL A 518 7.04 -19.49 6.45
N PHE A 519 7.36 -18.52 5.60
CA PHE A 519 6.49 -17.42 5.24
C PHE A 519 6.85 -16.89 3.85
N ASP A 520 6.02 -16.07 3.26
CA ASP A 520 6.36 -15.36 2.03
C ASP A 520 6.58 -13.87 2.29
N SER A 521 7.41 -13.27 1.45
CA SER A 521 7.66 -11.82 1.46
C SER A 521 7.90 -11.30 0.05
N ARG A 522 7.45 -10.10 -0.20
CA ARG A 522 7.66 -9.36 -1.45
C ARG A 522 8.79 -8.35 -1.37
N ALA A 523 9.67 -8.46 -0.38
CA ALA A 523 10.79 -7.53 -0.17
C ALA A 523 11.75 -7.41 -1.37
N THR A 524 11.74 -8.39 -2.28
CA THR A 524 12.55 -8.38 -3.53
C THR A 524 11.75 -7.96 -4.77
N GLY A 525 10.52 -7.45 -4.60
CA GLY A 525 9.65 -7.01 -5.69
C GLY A 525 8.69 -8.08 -6.20
N HIS A 526 8.80 -9.33 -5.74
CA HIS A 526 7.87 -10.43 -6.05
C HIS A 526 7.87 -11.44 -4.90
N PRO A 527 6.77 -12.21 -4.72
CA PRO A 527 6.66 -13.12 -3.59
C PRO A 527 7.68 -14.24 -3.66
N GLN A 528 8.41 -14.42 -2.56
CA GLN A 528 9.38 -15.49 -2.36
C GLN A 528 9.26 -16.07 -0.97
N LEU A 529 9.60 -17.35 -0.81
CA LEU A 529 9.54 -18.05 0.46
C LEU A 529 10.80 -17.84 1.27
N TYR A 530 10.61 -17.67 2.56
CA TYR A 530 11.68 -17.57 3.55
C TYR A 530 11.45 -18.56 4.69
N VAL A 531 12.54 -19.05 5.26
CA VAL A 531 12.52 -19.88 6.47
C VAL A 531 13.28 -19.13 7.56
N LEU A 532 12.74 -19.13 8.77
CA LEU A 532 13.30 -18.47 9.94
C LEU A 532 13.23 -19.39 11.15
N ASN A 533 14.28 -19.39 12.00
CA ASN A 533 14.25 -20.09 13.27
C ASN A 533 13.23 -19.46 14.23
N ALA A 534 12.57 -20.28 15.02
CA ALA A 534 11.62 -19.81 16.04
C ALA A 534 12.28 -18.92 17.10
N ASP A 535 13.57 -19.15 17.40
CA ASP A 535 14.37 -18.32 18.31
C ASP A 535 14.88 -17.02 17.68
N GLY A 536 14.56 -16.76 16.40
CA GLY A 536 15.00 -15.57 15.67
C GLY A 536 16.24 -15.78 14.83
N GLY A 537 16.82 -14.66 14.37
CA GLY A 537 17.97 -14.64 13.45
C GLY A 537 17.61 -14.11 12.06
N PRO A 538 18.53 -14.17 11.07
CA PRO A 538 18.24 -13.70 9.72
C PRO A 538 17.35 -14.70 8.96
N PRO A 539 16.30 -14.22 8.27
CA PRO A 539 15.50 -15.06 7.38
C PRO A 539 16.35 -15.63 6.23
N ARG A 540 16.22 -16.92 5.98
CA ARG A 540 16.88 -17.60 4.88
C ARG A 540 15.92 -17.74 3.69
N LEU A 541 16.30 -17.19 2.54
CA LEU A 541 15.55 -17.39 1.28
C LEU A 541 15.50 -18.89 0.94
N LEU A 542 14.29 -19.42 0.74
CA LEU A 542 14.08 -20.78 0.27
C LEU A 542 14.07 -20.79 -1.27
N ARG A 543 15.09 -21.35 -1.89
CA ARG A 543 15.15 -21.47 -3.35
C ARG A 543 14.15 -22.52 -3.82
N THR A 544 13.22 -22.12 -4.67
CA THR A 544 12.16 -23.01 -5.22
C THR A 544 12.40 -23.38 -6.67
N GLY A 545 13.27 -22.65 -7.37
CA GLY A 545 13.43 -22.81 -8.83
C GLY A 545 12.26 -22.23 -9.64
N THR A 546 11.27 -21.63 -8.99
CA THR A 546 10.14 -20.92 -9.62
C THR A 546 10.37 -19.41 -9.55
N PRO A 547 9.81 -18.62 -10.48
CA PRO A 547 9.99 -17.15 -10.48
C PRO A 547 9.30 -16.47 -9.31
N ASP A 548 8.28 -17.10 -8.73
CA ASP A 548 7.49 -16.60 -7.60
C ASP A 548 6.91 -17.75 -6.80
N ALA A 549 6.69 -17.51 -5.50
CA ALA A 549 6.14 -18.50 -4.58
C ALA A 549 5.50 -17.78 -3.38
N SER A 550 4.27 -18.14 -3.05
CA SER A 550 3.48 -17.56 -1.95
C SER A 550 2.71 -18.61 -1.17
N GLU A 551 2.14 -18.22 -0.03
CA GLU A 551 1.25 -19.05 0.78
C GLU A 551 1.81 -20.43 1.13
N PRO A 552 2.98 -20.50 1.77
CA PRO A 552 3.63 -21.75 2.07
C PRO A 552 2.89 -22.58 3.13
N PHE A 553 3.08 -23.90 3.09
CA PHE A 553 2.61 -24.83 4.11
C PHE A 553 3.60 -26.00 4.28
N TRP A 554 3.98 -26.32 5.52
CA TRP A 554 4.84 -27.46 5.83
C TRP A 554 4.11 -28.79 5.68
N SER A 555 4.79 -29.81 5.12
CA SER A 555 4.30 -31.17 5.24
C SER A 555 4.37 -31.67 6.69
N ALA A 556 3.49 -32.57 7.08
CA ALA A 556 3.43 -33.12 8.44
C ALA A 556 4.73 -33.86 8.83
N ASP A 557 5.47 -34.39 7.87
CA ASP A 557 6.76 -35.06 8.05
C ASP A 557 7.97 -34.12 8.06
N GLY A 558 7.73 -32.79 7.83
CA GLY A 558 8.74 -31.75 7.82
C GLY A 558 9.68 -31.76 6.61
N ARG A 559 9.50 -32.66 5.63
CA ARG A 559 10.41 -32.80 4.49
C ARG A 559 10.10 -31.90 3.32
N TRP A 560 8.84 -31.42 3.21
CA TRP A 560 8.37 -30.64 2.09
C TRP A 560 7.71 -29.35 2.53
N ILE A 561 7.78 -28.33 1.66
CA ILE A 561 6.99 -27.13 1.73
C ILE A 561 6.12 -27.06 0.47
N TYR A 562 4.81 -27.04 0.66
CA TYR A 562 3.82 -26.79 -0.38
C TYR A 562 3.65 -25.28 -0.53
N PHE A 563 3.38 -24.80 -1.74
CA PHE A 563 3.19 -23.37 -1.97
C PHE A 563 2.35 -23.10 -3.23
N SER A 564 1.86 -21.87 -3.35
CA SER A 564 1.15 -21.35 -4.53
C SER A 564 2.13 -20.67 -5.46
N GLY A 565 2.10 -21.00 -6.76
CA GLY A 565 2.76 -20.21 -7.79
C GLY A 565 1.86 -19.06 -8.20
N VAL A 566 2.40 -17.84 -8.32
CA VAL A 566 1.62 -16.63 -8.66
C VAL A 566 1.51 -16.45 -10.18
N LYS A 567 2.63 -16.43 -10.90
CA LYS A 567 2.65 -16.32 -12.38
C LYS A 567 2.22 -17.60 -13.09
N SER A 568 2.37 -18.73 -12.43
CA SER A 568 1.87 -20.03 -12.88
C SER A 568 0.95 -20.58 -11.80
N PRO A 569 -0.31 -20.13 -11.73
CA PRO A 569 -1.22 -20.51 -10.66
C PRO A 569 -1.38 -22.02 -10.59
N ALA A 570 -0.76 -22.62 -9.60
CA ALA A 570 -0.79 -24.07 -9.33
C ALA A 570 -0.25 -24.29 -7.92
N ILE A 571 -0.51 -25.48 -7.37
CA ILE A 571 0.14 -25.92 -6.15
C ILE A 571 1.42 -26.66 -6.51
N TRP A 572 2.49 -26.27 -5.84
CA TRP A 572 3.83 -26.80 -5.97
C TRP A 572 4.32 -27.38 -4.65
N LYS A 573 5.34 -28.21 -4.68
CA LYS A 573 6.11 -28.62 -3.50
C LYS A 573 7.60 -28.52 -3.75
N VAL A 574 8.35 -28.16 -2.72
CA VAL A 574 9.80 -28.07 -2.72
C VAL A 574 10.36 -28.75 -1.46
N PRO A 575 11.56 -29.38 -1.50
CA PRO A 575 12.21 -29.85 -0.26
C PRO A 575 12.36 -28.70 0.76
N ALA A 576 12.23 -28.99 2.05
CA ALA A 576 12.33 -28.00 3.12
C ALA A 576 13.67 -27.23 3.14
N ASP A 577 14.73 -27.86 2.63
CA ASP A 577 16.06 -27.27 2.47
C ASP A 577 16.20 -26.42 1.18
N GLY A 578 15.20 -26.44 0.32
CA GLY A 578 15.16 -25.78 -0.98
C GLY A 578 15.57 -26.74 -2.12
N GLY A 579 15.45 -26.23 -3.35
CA GLY A 579 15.78 -26.99 -4.56
C GLY A 579 14.79 -26.73 -5.69
N ASN A 580 14.65 -27.66 -6.61
CA ASN A 580 13.70 -27.55 -7.71
C ASN A 580 12.31 -27.98 -7.24
N ALA A 581 11.33 -27.08 -7.35
CA ALA A 581 9.96 -27.39 -7.03
C ALA A 581 9.33 -28.34 -8.06
N VAL A 582 8.41 -29.17 -7.56
CA VAL A 582 7.59 -30.09 -8.37
C VAL A 582 6.15 -29.62 -8.36
N ARG A 583 5.56 -29.45 -9.54
CA ARG A 583 4.14 -29.10 -9.68
C ARG A 583 3.27 -30.28 -9.27
N LEU A 584 2.25 -30.02 -8.42
CA LEU A 584 1.32 -31.04 -7.92
C LEU A 584 -0.02 -31.03 -8.64
N THR A 585 -0.53 -29.84 -9.02
CA THR A 585 -1.85 -29.71 -9.64
C THR A 585 -1.76 -29.45 -11.14
N ASP A 586 -2.71 -29.98 -11.88
CA ASP A 586 -2.95 -29.72 -13.30
C ASP A 586 -3.73 -28.44 -13.57
N THR A 587 -4.32 -27.88 -12.52
CA THR A 587 -5.16 -26.68 -12.55
C THR A 587 -4.57 -25.57 -11.66
N ASP A 588 -5.12 -24.38 -11.76
CA ASP A 588 -4.90 -23.29 -10.83
C ASP A 588 -5.29 -23.69 -9.38
N GLY A 589 -4.63 -23.10 -8.40
CA GLY A 589 -4.91 -23.35 -6.99
C GLY A 589 -4.06 -22.46 -6.08
N PHE A 590 -4.61 -22.17 -4.88
CA PHE A 590 -4.04 -21.28 -3.88
C PHE A 590 -4.19 -21.86 -2.47
N ALA A 591 -3.43 -21.33 -1.51
CA ALA A 591 -3.50 -21.63 -0.08
C ALA A 591 -3.49 -23.14 0.23
N PRO A 592 -2.43 -23.88 -0.14
CA PRO A 592 -2.35 -25.30 0.11
C PRO A 592 -2.31 -25.61 1.60
N GLN A 593 -3.02 -26.66 2.01
CA GLN A 593 -2.97 -27.22 3.36
C GLN A 593 -3.02 -28.74 3.28
N GLU A 594 -2.12 -29.40 3.99
CA GLU A 594 -2.06 -30.86 4.02
C GLU A 594 -3.15 -31.44 4.93
N SER A 595 -3.74 -32.55 4.54
CA SER A 595 -4.61 -33.32 5.43
C SER A 595 -3.81 -33.93 6.58
N VAL A 596 -4.45 -34.14 7.73
CA VAL A 596 -3.77 -34.65 8.95
C VAL A 596 -3.11 -36.03 8.75
N ASP A 597 -3.64 -36.83 7.81
CA ASP A 597 -3.09 -38.14 7.44
C ASP A 597 -1.97 -38.05 6.38
N GLY A 598 -1.63 -36.82 5.92
CA GLY A 598 -0.60 -36.59 4.90
C GLY A 598 -0.97 -37.10 3.49
N ALA A 599 -2.18 -37.61 3.30
CA ALA A 599 -2.56 -38.27 2.05
C ALA A 599 -3.04 -37.29 0.96
N ARG A 600 -3.49 -36.12 1.34
CA ARG A 600 -4.10 -35.15 0.44
C ARG A 600 -3.56 -33.75 0.70
N ILE A 601 -3.49 -32.96 -0.37
CA ILE A 601 -3.28 -31.51 -0.31
C ILE A 601 -4.60 -30.87 -0.68
N TYR A 602 -5.20 -30.21 0.28
CA TYR A 602 -6.36 -29.32 0.05
C TYR A 602 -5.84 -27.97 -0.43
N PHE A 603 -6.61 -27.32 -1.28
CA PHE A 603 -6.31 -25.98 -1.79
C PHE A 603 -7.62 -25.31 -2.22
N VAL A 604 -7.60 -24.01 -2.46
CA VAL A 604 -8.78 -23.27 -2.93
C VAL A 604 -8.62 -22.87 -4.39
N ARG A 605 -9.77 -22.75 -5.06
CA ARG A 605 -9.93 -22.17 -6.39
C ARG A 605 -11.01 -21.12 -6.35
N GLY A 606 -10.77 -20.03 -7.01
CA GLY A 606 -11.68 -18.92 -6.97
C GLY A 606 -11.03 -17.67 -6.38
N HIS A 607 -11.64 -16.49 -6.58
CA HIS A 607 -11.16 -15.21 -6.08
C HIS A 607 -11.97 -14.69 -4.89
N ASP A 608 -13.16 -14.18 -5.14
CA ASP A 608 -14.04 -13.60 -4.11
C ASP A 608 -14.92 -14.62 -3.43
N ARG A 609 -15.16 -15.73 -4.12
CA ARG A 609 -15.80 -16.93 -3.60
C ARG A 609 -14.96 -18.11 -4.00
N VAL A 610 -14.55 -18.91 -3.03
CA VAL A 610 -13.61 -20.00 -3.25
C VAL A 610 -14.24 -21.34 -2.92
N ASP A 611 -13.97 -22.30 -3.79
CA ASP A 611 -14.27 -23.70 -3.56
C ASP A 611 -13.03 -24.43 -3.04
N VAL A 612 -13.20 -25.33 -2.09
CA VAL A 612 -12.12 -26.20 -1.61
C VAL A 612 -11.96 -27.39 -2.54
N TRP A 613 -10.74 -27.59 -3.03
CA TRP A 613 -10.33 -28.71 -3.87
C TRP A 613 -9.26 -29.55 -3.17
N TRP A 614 -8.95 -30.69 -3.69
CA TRP A 614 -7.88 -31.54 -3.20
C TRP A 614 -7.19 -32.32 -4.31
N VAL A 615 -5.94 -32.69 -4.07
CA VAL A 615 -5.11 -33.55 -4.89
C VAL A 615 -4.37 -34.54 -3.98
N PRO A 616 -4.05 -35.78 -4.42
CA PRO A 616 -3.15 -36.65 -3.66
C PRO A 616 -1.82 -35.95 -3.38
N SER A 617 -1.19 -36.19 -2.22
CA SER A 617 0.12 -35.60 -1.89
C SER A 617 1.25 -36.03 -2.85
N SER A 618 1.04 -37.11 -3.61
CA SER A 618 1.88 -37.54 -4.73
C SER A 618 1.66 -36.74 -6.01
N GLY A 619 0.65 -35.90 -6.09
CA GLY A 619 0.20 -35.19 -7.31
C GLY A 619 -0.86 -35.98 -8.09
N GLY A 620 -1.41 -35.36 -9.13
CA GLY A 620 -2.42 -35.95 -10.02
C GLY A 620 -3.59 -35.04 -10.31
N SER A 621 -4.72 -35.63 -10.68
CA SER A 621 -5.93 -34.86 -11.04
C SER A 621 -6.60 -34.24 -9.82
N SER A 622 -6.86 -32.95 -9.91
CA SER A 622 -7.55 -32.15 -8.88
C SER A 622 -9.03 -32.48 -8.83
N ARG A 623 -9.62 -32.53 -7.63
CA ARG A 623 -11.05 -32.80 -7.39
C ARG A 623 -11.65 -31.79 -6.43
N ARG A 624 -12.85 -31.31 -6.71
CA ARG A 624 -13.62 -30.48 -5.77
C ARG A 624 -13.98 -31.31 -4.54
N LEU A 625 -13.93 -30.70 -3.36
CA LEU A 625 -14.38 -31.33 -2.12
C LEU A 625 -15.90 -31.24 -2.05
N GLU A 626 -16.54 -32.36 -2.41
CA GLU A 626 -18.01 -32.42 -2.47
C GLU A 626 -18.66 -32.26 -1.09
N GLY A 627 -19.74 -31.46 -1.02
CA GLY A 627 -20.45 -31.15 0.21
C GLY A 627 -19.87 -30.00 1.01
N MET A 628 -18.69 -29.54 0.70
CA MET A 628 -18.13 -28.31 1.26
C MET A 628 -18.77 -27.10 0.57
N PRO A 629 -19.31 -26.10 1.33
CA PRO A 629 -19.86 -24.89 0.73
C PRO A 629 -18.77 -24.03 0.09
N THR A 630 -19.17 -23.16 -0.82
CA THR A 630 -18.31 -22.11 -1.35
C THR A 630 -18.06 -21.07 -0.24
N LEU A 631 -16.80 -20.75 0.02
CA LEU A 631 -16.37 -19.84 1.07
C LEU A 631 -16.20 -18.42 0.55
N VAL A 632 -16.32 -17.45 1.44
CA VAL A 632 -16.12 -16.03 1.13
C VAL A 632 -14.64 -15.61 1.10
N SER A 633 -13.72 -16.48 1.56
CA SER A 633 -12.28 -16.22 1.54
C SER A 633 -11.47 -17.52 1.58
N GLY A 634 -10.29 -17.50 0.99
CA GLY A 634 -9.39 -18.65 0.88
C GLY A 634 -8.70 -19.07 2.16
N ASP A 635 -8.73 -18.29 3.22
CA ASP A 635 -8.04 -18.54 4.49
C ASP A 635 -9.01 -18.71 5.70
N HIS A 636 -10.31 -18.73 5.45
CA HIS A 636 -11.35 -18.98 6.46
C HIS A 636 -11.61 -20.46 6.76
N TRP A 637 -10.66 -21.32 6.50
CA TRP A 637 -10.80 -22.75 6.74
C TRP A 637 -9.46 -23.38 7.17
N THR A 638 -9.54 -24.52 7.86
CA THR A 638 -8.35 -25.29 8.25
C THR A 638 -8.69 -26.75 8.47
N PRO A 639 -7.90 -27.72 7.97
CA PRO A 639 -8.07 -29.13 8.27
C PRO A 639 -7.67 -29.43 9.71
N SER A 640 -8.34 -30.41 10.30
CA SER A 640 -8.06 -30.93 11.65
C SER A 640 -8.31 -32.44 11.69
N LYS A 641 -7.93 -33.08 12.79
CA LYS A 641 -8.22 -34.51 13.02
C LYS A 641 -9.72 -34.84 13.09
N HIS A 642 -10.56 -33.82 13.27
CA HIS A 642 -12.02 -33.98 13.40
C HIS A 642 -12.80 -33.63 12.12
N GLY A 643 -12.13 -33.12 11.09
CA GLY A 643 -12.71 -32.62 9.86
C GLY A 643 -12.13 -31.26 9.49
N ILE A 644 -12.84 -30.50 8.68
CA ILE A 644 -12.41 -29.17 8.22
C ILE A 644 -13.24 -28.11 8.93
N TYR A 645 -12.60 -27.29 9.75
CA TYR A 645 -13.24 -26.10 10.30
C TYR A 645 -13.29 -25.01 9.25
N PHE A 646 -14.39 -24.27 9.22
CA PHE A 646 -14.51 -23.11 8.33
C PHE A 646 -15.43 -22.05 8.93
N ILE A 647 -15.22 -20.81 8.55
CA ILE A 647 -16.08 -19.67 8.88
C ILE A 647 -16.98 -19.40 7.69
N ASP A 648 -18.30 -19.44 7.92
CA ASP A 648 -19.30 -18.93 6.99
C ASP A 648 -19.55 -17.45 7.33
N GLY A 649 -18.83 -16.58 6.63
CA GLY A 649 -18.93 -15.14 6.78
C GLY A 649 -20.12 -14.52 6.05
N ALA A 650 -20.82 -15.29 5.20
CA ALA A 650 -22.04 -14.84 4.53
C ALA A 650 -23.29 -14.98 5.42
N ALA A 651 -23.21 -15.79 6.49
CA ALA A 651 -24.27 -15.90 7.48
C ALA A 651 -24.30 -14.66 8.38
N ASP A 652 -25.48 -14.27 8.84
CA ASP A 652 -25.67 -13.19 9.82
C ASP A 652 -26.41 -13.73 11.06
N PRO A 653 -25.73 -13.81 12.23
CA PRO A 653 -24.29 -13.62 12.43
C PRO A 653 -23.46 -14.70 11.75
N ALA A 654 -22.21 -14.37 11.38
CA ALA A 654 -21.24 -15.34 10.86
C ALA A 654 -21.10 -16.56 11.77
N THR A 655 -20.74 -17.70 11.22
CA THR A 655 -20.69 -18.95 11.99
C THR A 655 -19.39 -19.70 11.79
N LEU A 656 -18.86 -20.27 12.90
CA LEU A 656 -17.82 -21.30 12.83
C LEU A 656 -18.53 -22.65 12.66
N ASN A 657 -18.09 -23.42 11.67
CA ASN A 657 -18.66 -24.71 11.32
C ASN A 657 -17.55 -25.77 11.23
N LEU A 658 -17.93 -27.03 11.43
CA LEU A 658 -17.10 -28.20 11.20
C LEU A 658 -17.74 -29.05 10.09
N PHE A 659 -16.99 -29.29 9.01
CA PHE A 659 -17.36 -30.17 7.92
C PHE A 659 -16.66 -31.53 8.08
N ASP A 660 -17.43 -32.62 8.04
CA ASP A 660 -16.90 -33.98 7.99
C ASP A 660 -16.84 -34.48 6.53
N PRO A 661 -15.63 -34.65 5.96
CA PRO A 661 -15.50 -35.09 4.57
C PRO A 661 -16.01 -36.52 4.30
N LYS A 662 -16.18 -37.36 5.34
CA LYS A 662 -16.62 -38.76 5.19
C LYS A 662 -18.10 -38.88 4.93
N ASN A 663 -18.90 -38.15 5.68
CA ASN A 663 -20.36 -38.18 5.59
C ASN A 663 -20.97 -36.92 4.97
N ARG A 664 -20.11 -35.93 4.62
CA ARG A 664 -20.49 -34.61 4.05
C ARG A 664 -21.40 -33.79 4.97
N HIS A 665 -21.32 -34.02 6.27
CA HIS A 665 -22.14 -33.35 7.26
C HIS A 665 -21.45 -32.06 7.76
N ILE A 666 -22.26 -31.00 7.91
CA ILE A 666 -21.81 -29.72 8.48
C ILE A 666 -22.44 -29.57 9.85
N THR A 667 -21.63 -29.34 10.86
CA THR A 667 -22.07 -29.05 12.23
C THR A 667 -21.72 -27.62 12.60
N ARG A 668 -22.69 -26.82 12.99
CA ARG A 668 -22.45 -25.46 13.53
C ARG A 668 -21.82 -25.57 14.90
N VAL A 669 -20.67 -24.93 15.09
CA VAL A 669 -19.90 -24.94 16.35
C VAL A 669 -20.21 -23.72 17.20
N ALA A 670 -20.25 -22.53 16.59
CA ALA A 670 -20.51 -21.26 17.27
C ALA A 670 -21.05 -20.20 16.31
N ALA A 671 -21.77 -19.22 16.87
CA ALA A 671 -21.99 -17.95 16.20
C ALA A 671 -20.80 -17.04 16.50
N LEU A 672 -20.38 -16.29 15.49
CA LEU A 672 -19.31 -15.32 15.58
C LEU A 672 -19.88 -13.93 15.29
N SER A 673 -19.61 -12.97 16.18
CA SER A 673 -20.00 -11.58 15.95
C SER A 673 -18.87 -10.83 15.26
N GLY A 674 -19.18 -9.88 14.37
CA GLY A 674 -18.22 -8.99 13.70
C GLY A 674 -18.05 -9.29 12.23
N LEU A 675 -17.12 -8.57 11.59
CA LEU A 675 -16.90 -8.60 10.16
C LEU A 675 -15.81 -9.62 9.79
N PHE A 676 -16.13 -10.48 8.84
CA PHE A 676 -15.22 -11.46 8.25
C PHE A 676 -15.08 -11.16 6.76
N TRP A 677 -14.16 -10.28 6.41
CA TRP A 677 -13.93 -9.81 5.05
C TRP A 677 -12.43 -9.60 4.79
N GLY A 678 -12.05 -9.70 3.54
CA GLY A 678 -10.67 -9.47 3.09
C GLY A 678 -9.75 -10.65 3.28
N TRP A 679 -8.50 -10.40 2.94
CA TRP A 679 -7.39 -11.32 3.05
C TRP A 679 -6.82 -11.29 4.47
N GLY A 680 -6.47 -12.48 5.00
CA GLY A 680 -5.67 -12.60 6.19
C GLY A 680 -6.39 -12.74 7.53
N PRO A 681 -7.75 -12.92 7.66
CA PRO A 681 -8.31 -13.24 8.96
C PRO A 681 -7.71 -14.53 9.52
N GLY A 682 -7.44 -15.49 8.65
CA GLY A 682 -6.84 -16.77 9.02
C GLY A 682 -7.67 -17.54 10.06
N LEU A 683 -7.83 -18.83 9.86
CA LEU A 683 -8.42 -19.72 10.85
C LEU A 683 -7.40 -20.77 11.25
N ASN A 684 -7.23 -20.99 12.54
CA ASN A 684 -6.33 -22.01 13.06
C ASN A 684 -6.96 -22.71 14.26
N VAL A 685 -6.76 -24.02 14.34
CA VAL A 685 -7.23 -24.87 15.44
C VAL A 685 -6.00 -25.54 16.05
N SER A 686 -5.90 -25.51 17.37
CA SER A 686 -4.83 -26.19 18.11
C SER A 686 -4.83 -27.70 17.85
N ASN A 687 -3.68 -28.36 17.93
CA ASN A 687 -3.53 -29.80 17.70
C ASN A 687 -4.38 -30.65 18.68
N ASP A 688 -4.61 -30.16 19.90
CA ASP A 688 -5.50 -30.80 20.88
C ASP A 688 -6.97 -30.65 20.54
N GLY A 689 -7.33 -29.67 19.65
CA GLY A 689 -8.69 -29.38 19.23
C GLY A 689 -9.52 -28.55 20.20
N HIS A 690 -8.88 -27.90 21.19
CA HIS A 690 -9.57 -27.13 22.23
C HIS A 690 -9.53 -25.61 22.05
N THR A 691 -8.66 -25.11 21.17
CA THR A 691 -8.52 -23.68 20.91
C THR A 691 -8.67 -23.38 19.43
N VAL A 692 -9.52 -22.41 19.12
CA VAL A 692 -9.67 -21.83 17.78
C VAL A 692 -9.18 -20.39 17.81
N LEU A 693 -8.27 -20.03 16.94
CA LEU A 693 -7.85 -18.65 16.69
C LEU A 693 -8.31 -18.19 15.32
N TYR A 694 -8.74 -16.94 15.24
CA TYR A 694 -9.14 -16.32 13.99
C TYR A 694 -8.98 -14.81 14.03
N GLY A 695 -8.71 -14.22 12.88
CA GLY A 695 -8.75 -12.77 12.70
C GLY A 695 -10.20 -12.30 12.55
N LYS A 696 -10.52 -11.17 13.16
CA LYS A 696 -11.82 -10.54 13.06
C LYS A 696 -11.69 -9.03 12.99
N GLY A 697 -12.39 -8.41 12.04
CA GLY A 697 -12.56 -6.97 11.98
C GLY A 697 -13.38 -6.46 13.17
N ASP A 698 -12.81 -5.57 13.95
CA ASP A 698 -13.50 -4.90 15.07
C ASP A 698 -14.23 -3.62 14.63
N GLY A 699 -14.04 -3.23 13.36
CA GLY A 699 -14.67 -2.08 12.75
C GLY A 699 -13.81 -1.49 11.63
N VAL A 700 -14.46 -0.73 10.79
CA VAL A 700 -13.84 0.18 9.83
C VAL A 700 -14.22 1.57 10.28
N ALA A 701 -13.24 2.43 10.50
CA ALA A 701 -13.45 3.85 10.59
C ALA A 701 -12.88 4.47 9.31
N ALA A 702 -13.63 5.31 8.66
CA ALA A 702 -13.13 6.05 7.52
C ALA A 702 -13.63 7.48 7.58
N ASP A 703 -12.71 8.42 7.47
CA ASP A 703 -12.98 9.85 7.32
C ASP A 703 -12.60 10.33 5.93
N ILE A 704 -13.28 11.30 5.41
CA ILE A 704 -12.88 11.96 4.18
C ILE A 704 -11.88 13.06 4.51
N MET A 705 -10.71 12.98 3.87
CA MET A 705 -9.64 13.95 3.98
C MET A 705 -9.55 14.80 2.72
N LEU A 706 -9.16 16.06 2.87
CA LEU A 706 -8.85 16.97 1.77
C LEU A 706 -7.37 17.35 1.77
N ILE A 707 -6.76 17.29 0.60
CA ILE A 707 -5.50 17.94 0.30
C ILE A 707 -5.82 19.26 -0.38
N GLU A 708 -5.63 20.37 0.32
CA GLU A 708 -5.79 21.73 -0.21
C GLU A 708 -4.50 22.20 -0.87
N GLY A 709 -4.60 23.00 -1.94
CA GLY A 709 -3.43 23.44 -2.72
C GLY A 709 -2.80 22.30 -3.53
N PHE A 710 -3.59 21.28 -3.85
CA PHE A 710 -3.18 20.17 -4.71
C PHE A 710 -3.03 20.70 -6.16
N ARG A 711 -1.83 20.57 -6.76
CA ARG A 711 -1.53 20.96 -8.15
C ARG A 711 -0.60 19.94 -8.83
#